data_0684a076bccb9b13ea6ec21ed0a7d5fd
#
_entry.id   0684a076bccb9b13ea6ec21ed0a7d5fd
#
_cell.length_a   1.000
_cell.length_b   1.000
_cell.length_c   1.000
_cell.angle_alpha   90.00
_cell.angle_beta   90.00
_cell.angle_gamma   90.00
#
_symmetry.space_group_name_H-M   'P 1'
#
loop_
_entity.id
_entity.type
_entity.pdbx_description
1 polymer ?
#
loop_
_entity_poly.entity_id
_entity_poly.type
_entity_poly.pdbx_seq_one_letter_code
_entity_poly.pdbx_strand_id
1 'polypeptide(L)'
;MRIFLFNLLAIIVARLLHITDGLLIGAGKFDITGPVVEVDFMGYGEFSQTGKGLHLRLYSRAFIFQADAFSKPVLFISLDAGMVSQLMKTQLVRLLQEEYGKEAFDHKNVMISATHTHSGPGGYFQYLLYDITTFGFSNDTFATMTKGVFESVKQAYESRTPGQLLYASGALRGASINRSPFSYLQNPASERKLYSSNVGETMHLIKLVANDGREVGMINWFPVHGTSMNKTNRLVSSDNKGLASLLFERWKKDIDGNDKFVAAFAQANEGDVSPNTRGAKCIDTGAQCDPLTSTCSDGRVQNCIAYGSGADGDMFESTRIIGQLQFEKARELYGEARRGLFDDTKDSIDFRHQFVNMTNYKVTYDTKENKSSKTGHTCFPALGYSFGAGTADGPGVSDFTQGMLKAKQPWSFITNLLTKPTEKMIECHAPKPILMATGLMNYPLPWHPSIVETQIFKIGSLVIVGLPGEFTTMSGRRVVQAVSAVFPKDSVIALAGLTNLYTHYVTTLEEYQVQRYEGASTIYGPHTLQAYIQQFSKLANSIMEKKVLQSGPKPPFLLKSMFGLSFPTFFDIRPPFHSFGEVWKGPKSVYRKFDREVIVEFITGHPSNNLRTNSTYLTVEKKEESGDWVVAYTDSDWETKFIYKRVMYFFPPWFYVAEIIWTFDSPFQGCQPGTFRIRHFGTAKGIHGMHDFEGETEAFRVLC
;
A
#
# COMPACT_ATOMS: atom_id res chain seq x y z
N MET A 1 14.51 49.43 29.56
CA MET A 1 13.47 48.97 28.63
C MET A 1 13.97 48.84 27.18
N ARG A 2 14.64 49.86 26.57
CA ARG A 2 15.17 49.74 25.18
C ARG A 2 16.28 48.70 25.03
N ILE A 3 17.19 48.54 25.98
CA ILE A 3 18.26 47.54 25.93
C ILE A 3 17.72 46.11 26.06
N PHE A 4 16.63 45.91 26.82
CA PHE A 4 15.98 44.62 26.99
C PHE A 4 15.22 44.20 25.72
N LEU A 5 14.57 45.15 25.03
CA LEU A 5 13.92 44.91 23.75
C LEU A 5 14.96 44.59 22.65
N PHE A 6 16.11 45.27 22.63
CA PHE A 6 17.16 45.02 21.65
C PHE A 6 17.81 43.64 21.83
N ASN A 7 18.05 43.23 23.08
CA ASN A 7 18.56 41.89 23.38
C ASN A 7 17.52 40.80 23.09
N LEU A 8 16.24 41.04 23.37
CA LEU A 8 15.18 40.11 23.02
C LEU A 8 14.98 39.97 21.48
N LEU A 9 15.06 41.09 20.76
CA LEU A 9 15.03 41.13 19.31
C LEU A 9 16.28 40.45 18.71
N ALA A 10 17.46 40.67 19.27
CA ALA A 10 18.70 40.02 18.87
C ALA A 10 18.67 38.49 19.11
N ILE A 11 18.08 38.07 20.24
CA ILE A 11 17.89 36.62 20.55
C ILE A 11 16.84 36.00 19.62
N ILE A 12 15.75 36.73 19.30
CA ILE A 12 14.73 36.29 18.33
C ILE A 12 15.31 36.22 16.91
N VAL A 13 16.09 37.27 16.52
CA VAL A 13 16.78 37.30 15.21
C VAL A 13 17.88 36.23 15.15
N ALA A 14 18.64 36.00 16.20
CA ALA A 14 19.64 34.93 16.27
C ALA A 14 19.00 33.55 16.26
N ARG A 15 17.86 33.34 16.92
CA ARG A 15 17.06 32.10 16.80
C ARG A 15 16.46 31.94 15.42
N LEU A 16 15.97 33.01 14.80
CA LEU A 16 15.47 32.98 13.41
C LEU A 16 16.62 32.74 12.41
N LEU A 17 17.81 33.28 12.63
CA LEU A 17 19.00 33.02 11.79
C LEU A 17 19.56 31.60 11.97
N HIS A 18 19.42 30.99 13.15
CA HIS A 18 19.79 29.57 13.37
C HIS A 18 18.75 28.55 12.84
N ILE A 19 17.54 29.02 12.53
CA ILE A 19 16.49 28.19 11.94
C ILE A 19 16.60 28.12 10.40
N THR A 20 17.47 28.94 9.80
CA THR A 20 17.50 29.13 8.34
C THR A 20 18.51 28.28 7.59
N ASP A 21 19.50 27.68 8.26
CA ASP A 21 20.55 26.92 7.57
C ASP A 21 20.46 25.42 7.85
N GLY A 22 20.20 24.65 6.79
CA GLY A 22 20.26 23.20 6.77
C GLY A 22 18.94 22.51 6.40
N LEU A 23 19.07 21.23 6.07
CA LEU A 23 17.94 20.36 5.70
C LEU A 23 16.93 20.25 6.85
N LEU A 24 15.68 20.63 6.59
CA LEU A 24 14.54 20.37 7.48
C LEU A 24 13.90 19.03 7.15
N ILE A 25 13.72 18.20 8.16
CA ILE A 25 13.07 16.91 8.09
C ILE A 25 11.87 16.85 9.03
N GLY A 26 10.80 16.18 8.63
CA GLY A 26 9.63 15.96 9.47
C GLY A 26 8.94 14.65 9.12
N ALA A 27 8.27 14.04 10.09
CA ALA A 27 7.50 12.82 9.89
C ALA A 27 6.17 12.89 10.65
N GLY A 28 5.14 12.22 10.09
CA GLY A 28 3.82 12.13 10.70
C GLY A 28 3.11 10.84 10.31
N LYS A 29 2.26 10.35 11.20
CA LYS A 29 1.50 9.11 11.01
C LYS A 29 0.06 9.32 11.44
N PHE A 30 -0.89 8.84 10.62
CA PHE A 30 -2.31 8.90 10.98
C PHE A 30 -3.08 7.71 10.45
N ASP A 31 -4.15 7.34 11.16
CA ASP A 31 -5.06 6.24 10.83
C ASP A 31 -5.90 6.55 9.58
N ILE A 32 -5.93 5.61 8.63
CA ILE A 32 -6.70 5.66 7.39
C ILE A 32 -7.60 4.43 7.21
N THR A 33 -7.85 3.66 8.26
CA THR A 33 -8.49 2.33 8.20
C THR A 33 -9.84 2.34 7.49
N GLY A 34 -10.69 3.33 7.76
CA GLY A 34 -12.03 3.41 7.17
C GLY A 34 -12.99 2.32 7.66
N PRO A 35 -14.01 1.96 6.87
CA PRO A 35 -14.96 0.92 7.22
C PRO A 35 -14.29 -0.45 7.23
N VAL A 36 -14.60 -1.27 8.25
CA VAL A 36 -13.99 -2.61 8.44
C VAL A 36 -14.97 -3.76 8.20
N VAL A 37 -16.27 -3.43 8.02
CA VAL A 37 -17.35 -4.40 7.87
C VAL A 37 -18.23 -4.00 6.69
N GLU A 38 -18.74 -5.01 5.96
CA GLU A 38 -19.62 -4.84 4.81
C GLU A 38 -19.06 -3.90 3.73
N VAL A 39 -17.73 -3.88 3.60
CA VAL A 39 -16.97 -3.19 2.56
C VAL A 39 -16.14 -4.21 1.81
N ASP A 40 -16.12 -4.15 0.48
CA ASP A 40 -15.30 -5.06 -0.31
C ASP A 40 -13.87 -4.54 -0.40
N PHE A 41 -12.91 -5.48 -0.36
CA PHE A 41 -11.49 -5.14 -0.33
C PHE A 41 -10.95 -4.88 -1.74
N MET A 42 -9.97 -3.98 -1.80
CA MET A 42 -9.21 -3.69 -3.00
C MET A 42 -8.02 -4.63 -3.14
N GLY A 43 -7.74 -5.08 -4.39
CA GLY A 43 -6.52 -5.79 -4.75
C GLY A 43 -6.78 -7.07 -5.54
N TYR A 44 -7.45 -8.07 -4.98
CA TYR A 44 -7.71 -9.34 -5.66
C TYR A 44 -8.80 -9.27 -6.73
N GLY A 45 -9.64 -8.25 -6.73
CA GLY A 45 -10.80 -8.19 -7.61
C GLY A 45 -11.82 -9.30 -7.34
N GLU A 46 -11.97 -9.72 -6.08
CA GLU A 46 -12.78 -10.85 -5.63
C GLU A 46 -14.06 -10.34 -4.95
N PHE A 47 -15.22 -10.54 -5.61
CA PHE A 47 -16.54 -10.11 -5.10
C PHE A 47 -16.91 -10.71 -3.74
N SER A 48 -16.35 -11.85 -3.37
CA SER A 48 -16.64 -12.49 -2.08
C SER A 48 -15.77 -11.98 -0.94
N GLN A 49 -14.76 -11.13 -1.22
CA GLN A 49 -13.85 -10.63 -0.21
C GLN A 49 -14.41 -9.39 0.49
N THR A 50 -15.55 -9.57 1.17
CA THR A 50 -16.22 -8.52 1.95
C THR A 50 -15.75 -8.52 3.40
N GLY A 51 -15.40 -7.35 3.94
CA GLY A 51 -14.90 -7.15 5.30
C GLY A 51 -15.86 -7.64 6.38
N LYS A 52 -15.31 -8.28 7.41
CA LYS A 52 -16.02 -8.77 8.60
C LYS A 52 -15.39 -8.30 9.91
N GLY A 53 -14.39 -7.43 9.84
CA GLY A 53 -13.69 -6.94 11.02
C GLY A 53 -12.30 -6.41 10.72
N LEU A 54 -11.49 -6.35 11.77
CA LEU A 54 -10.18 -5.72 11.80
C LEU A 54 -9.14 -6.64 12.45
N HIS A 55 -7.97 -6.76 11.83
CA HIS A 55 -6.78 -7.37 12.42
C HIS A 55 -5.67 -6.34 12.62
N LEU A 56 -5.31 -5.58 11.57
CA LEU A 56 -4.33 -4.51 11.67
C LEU A 56 -4.87 -3.24 11.05
N ARG A 57 -4.78 -2.13 11.78
CA ARG A 57 -5.13 -0.81 11.26
C ARG A 57 -4.23 -0.41 10.09
N LEU A 58 -4.77 0.43 9.22
CA LEU A 58 -4.08 0.99 8.07
C LEU A 58 -3.63 2.41 8.39
N TYR A 59 -2.40 2.76 8.01
CA TYR A 59 -1.83 4.06 8.29
C TYR A 59 -1.30 4.77 7.05
N SER A 60 -1.38 6.09 7.08
CA SER A 60 -0.59 7.00 6.25
C SER A 60 0.64 7.42 7.04
N ARG A 61 1.83 7.29 6.41
CA ARG A 61 3.12 7.73 6.96
C ARG A 61 3.73 8.74 6.02
N ALA A 62 3.76 9.99 6.44
CA ALA A 62 4.20 11.15 5.66
C ALA A 62 5.58 11.62 6.11
N PHE A 63 6.44 11.97 5.14
CA PHE A 63 7.78 12.50 5.37
C PHE A 63 8.00 13.75 4.53
N ILE A 64 8.51 14.79 5.17
CA ILE A 64 8.82 16.08 4.54
C ILE A 64 10.31 16.30 4.55
N PHE A 65 10.81 16.80 3.41
CA PHE A 65 12.19 17.24 3.21
C PHE A 65 12.15 18.64 2.62
N GLN A 66 12.90 19.58 3.22
CA GLN A 66 12.93 20.97 2.78
C GLN A 66 14.36 21.48 2.95
N ALA A 67 14.97 22.02 1.90
CA ALA A 67 16.39 22.40 1.91
C ALA A 67 16.70 23.51 2.91
N ASP A 68 15.74 24.43 3.11
CA ASP A 68 15.79 25.53 4.08
C ASP A 68 14.36 26.02 4.37
N ALA A 69 14.19 26.90 5.33
CA ALA A 69 12.87 27.38 5.75
C ALA A 69 12.06 28.12 4.65
N PHE A 70 12.70 28.58 3.59
CA PHE A 70 12.09 29.37 2.50
C PHE A 70 11.91 28.58 1.21
N SER A 71 12.61 27.46 1.06
CA SER A 71 12.52 26.61 -0.13
C SER A 71 11.21 25.80 -0.12
N LYS A 72 10.80 25.35 -1.31
CA LYS A 72 9.60 24.53 -1.46
C LYS A 72 9.87 23.11 -0.93
N PRO A 73 9.05 22.58 0.02
CA PRO A 73 9.24 21.23 0.53
C PRO A 73 8.93 20.18 -0.53
N VAL A 74 9.46 18.96 -0.37
CA VAL A 74 8.96 17.75 -1.02
C VAL A 74 8.36 16.82 0.02
N LEU A 75 7.28 16.14 -0.37
CA LEU A 75 6.47 15.29 0.50
C LEU A 75 6.40 13.88 -0.08
N PHE A 76 6.96 12.91 0.64
CA PHE A 76 6.81 11.49 0.35
C PHE A 76 5.84 10.85 1.36
N ILE A 77 4.87 10.09 0.87
CA ILE A 77 3.86 9.41 1.69
C ILE A 77 3.86 7.93 1.35
N SER A 78 4.02 7.08 2.36
CA SER A 78 3.74 5.65 2.29
C SER A 78 2.36 5.36 2.86
N LEU A 79 1.51 4.70 2.08
CA LEU A 79 0.09 4.50 2.36
C LEU A 79 -0.23 3.01 2.49
N ASP A 80 -0.75 2.56 3.62
CA ASP A 80 -1.24 1.19 3.79
C ASP A 80 -2.55 1.01 3.02
N ALA A 81 -2.46 0.83 1.72
CA ALA A 81 -3.59 0.68 0.80
C ALA A 81 -3.22 -0.25 -0.36
N GLY A 82 -4.21 -0.76 -1.09
CA GLY A 82 -3.97 -1.56 -2.28
C GLY A 82 -3.24 -0.79 -3.35
N MET A 83 -3.67 0.43 -3.65
CA MET A 83 -3.09 1.31 -4.69
C MET A 83 -3.38 2.77 -4.36
N VAL A 84 -2.71 3.70 -5.05
CA VAL A 84 -3.01 5.14 -4.94
C VAL A 84 -4.03 5.56 -5.99
N SER A 85 -5.03 6.31 -5.55
CA SER A 85 -6.02 6.92 -6.43
C SER A 85 -5.59 8.32 -6.86
N GLN A 86 -5.62 8.59 -8.18
CA GLN A 86 -5.37 9.91 -8.73
C GLN A 86 -6.39 10.96 -8.22
N LEU A 87 -7.64 10.51 -7.95
CA LEU A 87 -8.68 11.33 -7.35
C LEU A 87 -8.27 11.78 -5.94
N MET A 88 -7.82 10.82 -5.11
CA MET A 88 -7.39 11.08 -3.73
C MET A 88 -6.17 12.04 -3.70
N LYS A 89 -5.16 11.81 -4.54
CA LYS A 89 -4.01 12.72 -4.63
C LYS A 89 -4.45 14.14 -5.03
N THR A 90 -5.32 14.27 -6.02
CA THR A 90 -5.82 15.58 -6.45
C THR A 90 -6.59 16.28 -5.33
N GLN A 91 -7.41 15.55 -4.59
CA GLN A 91 -8.15 16.10 -3.44
C GLN A 91 -7.19 16.49 -2.30
N LEU A 92 -6.19 15.65 -1.98
CA LEU A 92 -5.17 15.98 -0.99
C LEU A 92 -4.42 17.26 -1.35
N VAL A 93 -3.97 17.41 -2.60
CA VAL A 93 -3.28 18.63 -3.05
C VAL A 93 -4.16 19.88 -2.87
N ARG A 94 -5.47 19.77 -3.11
CA ARG A 94 -6.42 20.88 -2.87
C ARG A 94 -6.47 21.24 -1.38
N LEU A 95 -6.63 20.26 -0.50
CA LEU A 95 -6.66 20.48 0.95
C LEU A 95 -5.35 21.11 1.45
N LEU A 96 -4.21 20.63 0.98
CA LEU A 96 -2.90 21.19 1.32
C LEU A 96 -2.74 22.65 0.82
N GLN A 97 -3.30 22.97 -0.35
CA GLN A 97 -3.29 24.34 -0.87
C GLN A 97 -4.24 25.27 -0.14
N GLU A 98 -5.34 24.78 0.38
CA GLU A 98 -6.27 25.52 1.23
C GLU A 98 -5.62 25.84 2.59
N GLU A 99 -4.88 24.91 3.19
CA GLU A 99 -4.25 25.05 4.49
C GLU A 99 -2.93 25.84 4.44
N TYR A 100 -2.03 25.50 3.49
CA TYR A 100 -0.64 26.01 3.45
C TYR A 100 -0.36 26.96 2.27
N GLY A 101 -1.31 27.17 1.39
CA GLY A 101 -1.14 28.00 0.19
C GLY A 101 -0.58 27.22 -1.02
N LYS A 102 -0.85 27.75 -2.21
CA LYS A 102 -0.45 27.14 -3.50
C LYS A 102 1.06 27.11 -3.73
N GLU A 103 1.79 27.98 -3.07
CA GLU A 103 3.25 28.04 -3.18
C GLU A 103 3.94 26.92 -2.40
N ALA A 104 3.32 26.42 -1.30
CA ALA A 104 3.87 25.33 -0.50
C ALA A 104 3.72 23.98 -1.20
N PHE A 105 2.52 23.64 -1.65
CA PHE A 105 2.21 22.32 -2.22
C PHE A 105 1.49 22.39 -3.56
N ASP A 106 1.92 21.52 -4.48
CA ASP A 106 1.22 21.21 -5.73
C ASP A 106 1.47 19.73 -6.14
N HIS A 107 0.95 19.31 -7.29
CA HIS A 107 1.18 17.96 -7.80
C HIS A 107 2.66 17.60 -7.99
N LYS A 108 3.56 18.60 -8.12
CA LYS A 108 4.96 18.38 -8.47
C LYS A 108 5.81 17.95 -7.27
N ASN A 109 5.43 18.37 -6.07
CA ASN A 109 6.20 18.13 -4.84
C ASN A 109 5.48 17.23 -3.82
N VAL A 110 4.37 16.58 -4.21
CA VAL A 110 3.64 15.58 -3.43
C VAL A 110 3.73 14.23 -4.14
N MET A 111 4.30 13.23 -3.48
CA MET A 111 4.43 11.84 -3.97
C MET A 111 3.79 10.89 -2.97
N ILE A 112 2.83 10.07 -3.41
CA ILE A 112 2.14 9.07 -2.60
C ILE A 112 2.43 7.70 -3.20
N SER A 113 2.90 6.75 -2.40
CA SER A 113 3.19 5.37 -2.78
C SER A 113 2.41 4.42 -1.87
N ALA A 114 1.72 3.43 -2.43
CA ALA A 114 0.97 2.44 -1.65
C ALA A 114 1.84 1.22 -1.29
N THR A 115 1.55 0.58 -0.15
CA THR A 115 2.21 -0.67 0.27
C THR A 115 1.69 -1.90 -0.47
N HIS A 116 0.55 -1.78 -1.13
CA HIS A 116 -0.12 -2.83 -1.89
C HIS A 116 -0.74 -3.93 -1.02
N THR A 117 -1.31 -3.59 0.14
CA THR A 117 -2.13 -4.56 0.87
C THR A 117 -3.41 -4.89 0.11
N HIS A 118 -3.72 -6.18 -0.05
CA HIS A 118 -4.97 -6.67 -0.64
C HIS A 118 -6.07 -6.95 0.41
N SER A 119 -5.90 -6.37 1.61
CA SER A 119 -6.81 -6.54 2.74
C SER A 119 -7.28 -5.19 3.30
N GLY A 120 -7.41 -4.19 2.46
CA GLY A 120 -7.93 -2.88 2.81
C GLY A 120 -9.21 -2.54 2.05
N PRO A 121 -10.07 -1.63 2.57
CA PRO A 121 -11.32 -1.23 1.93
C PRO A 121 -11.07 -0.60 0.56
N GLY A 122 -11.92 -0.92 -0.42
CA GLY A 122 -11.93 -0.37 -1.75
C GLY A 122 -12.97 0.75 -1.94
N GLY A 123 -13.26 1.09 -3.21
CA GLY A 123 -14.28 2.09 -3.56
C GLY A 123 -13.79 3.53 -3.44
N TYR A 124 -12.55 3.83 -3.80
CA TYR A 124 -11.99 5.19 -3.72
C TYR A 124 -11.34 5.70 -5.02
N PHE A 125 -11.62 5.05 -6.14
CA PHE A 125 -11.10 5.42 -7.45
C PHE A 125 -12.11 6.24 -8.26
N GLN A 126 -11.62 6.93 -9.30
CA GLN A 126 -12.46 7.61 -10.28
C GLN A 126 -12.58 6.87 -11.62
N TYR A 127 -11.85 5.77 -11.76
CA TYR A 127 -11.86 4.93 -12.96
C TYR A 127 -12.63 3.65 -12.64
N LEU A 128 -13.70 3.41 -13.40
CA LEU A 128 -14.74 2.44 -13.04
C LEU A 128 -14.21 1.02 -12.83
N LEU A 129 -13.23 0.56 -13.61
CA LEU A 129 -12.73 -0.81 -13.50
C LEU A 129 -12.26 -1.15 -12.08
N TYR A 130 -11.63 -0.21 -11.40
CA TYR A 130 -11.06 -0.43 -10.06
C TYR A 130 -12.10 -0.54 -8.96
N ASP A 131 -13.29 0.00 -9.19
CA ASP A 131 -14.40 0.00 -8.21
C ASP A 131 -15.53 -0.99 -8.58
N ILE A 132 -15.40 -1.81 -9.65
CA ILE A 132 -16.43 -2.79 -10.03
C ILE A 132 -16.65 -3.82 -8.92
N THR A 133 -15.57 -4.42 -8.41
CA THR A 133 -15.65 -5.47 -7.39
C THR A 133 -15.98 -4.95 -6.00
N THR A 134 -15.99 -3.63 -5.83
CA THR A 134 -16.39 -2.95 -4.59
C THR A 134 -17.76 -2.27 -4.71
N PHE A 135 -18.54 -2.63 -5.73
CA PHE A 135 -19.87 -2.09 -6.02
C PHE A 135 -19.92 -0.56 -6.15
N GLY A 136 -18.81 0.04 -6.62
CA GLY A 136 -18.68 1.46 -6.87
C GLY A 136 -17.96 2.22 -5.77
N PHE A 137 -18.20 3.53 -5.71
CA PHE A 137 -17.49 4.46 -4.84
C PHE A 137 -18.05 4.46 -3.41
N SER A 138 -17.14 4.40 -2.43
CA SER A 138 -17.44 4.50 -1.00
C SER A 138 -17.01 5.87 -0.46
N ASN A 139 -17.97 6.71 -0.08
CA ASN A 139 -17.67 8.00 0.52
C ASN A 139 -16.88 7.85 1.83
N ASP A 140 -17.22 6.86 2.65
CA ASP A 140 -16.58 6.64 3.95
C ASP A 140 -15.13 6.23 3.79
N THR A 141 -14.82 5.31 2.85
CA THR A 141 -13.44 4.95 2.52
C THR A 141 -12.66 6.15 2.00
N PHE A 142 -13.19 6.85 1.00
CA PHE A 142 -12.50 7.98 0.36
C PHE A 142 -12.26 9.13 1.34
N ALA A 143 -13.28 9.51 2.13
CA ALA A 143 -13.19 10.62 3.09
C ALA A 143 -12.20 10.29 4.22
N THR A 144 -12.28 9.07 4.80
CA THR A 144 -11.38 8.66 5.88
C THR A 144 -9.93 8.60 5.40
N MET A 145 -9.66 7.98 4.24
CA MET A 145 -8.31 7.92 3.67
C MET A 145 -7.78 9.32 3.38
N THR A 146 -8.55 10.16 2.68
CA THR A 146 -8.09 11.51 2.30
C THR A 146 -7.82 12.37 3.52
N LYS A 147 -8.70 12.34 4.53
CA LYS A 147 -8.52 13.06 5.79
C LYS A 147 -7.31 12.55 6.56
N GLY A 148 -7.17 11.23 6.71
CA GLY A 148 -6.05 10.65 7.45
C GLY A 148 -4.70 10.92 6.78
N VAL A 149 -4.64 10.91 5.44
CA VAL A 149 -3.45 11.33 4.70
C VAL A 149 -3.14 12.82 4.95
N PHE A 150 -4.14 13.69 4.91
CA PHE A 150 -3.97 15.11 5.23
C PHE A 150 -3.43 15.32 6.65
N GLU A 151 -4.00 14.63 7.65
CA GLU A 151 -3.54 14.74 9.07
C GLU A 151 -2.12 14.21 9.26
N SER A 152 -1.70 13.14 8.58
CA SER A 152 -0.31 12.66 8.63
C SER A 152 0.66 13.68 8.04
N VAL A 153 0.27 14.35 6.94
CA VAL A 153 1.06 15.44 6.34
C VAL A 153 1.14 16.65 7.26
N LYS A 154 0.05 17.01 7.92
CA LYS A 154 0.01 18.10 8.90
C LYS A 154 1.00 17.84 10.04
N GLN A 155 0.97 16.64 10.63
CA GLN A 155 1.95 16.25 11.66
C GLN A 155 3.39 16.33 11.14
N ALA A 156 3.66 15.81 9.92
CA ALA A 156 5.00 15.90 9.32
C ALA A 156 5.45 17.34 9.08
N TYR A 157 4.54 18.21 8.64
CA TYR A 157 4.84 19.62 8.38
C TYR A 157 5.10 20.41 9.67
N GLU A 158 4.31 20.17 10.71
CA GLU A 158 4.44 20.83 12.01
C GLU A 158 5.65 20.34 12.82
N SER A 159 6.07 19.08 12.64
CA SER A 159 7.21 18.47 13.32
C SER A 159 8.58 18.77 12.69
N ARG A 160 8.63 19.57 11.60
CA ARG A 160 9.89 19.86 10.90
C ARG A 160 10.96 20.40 11.83
N THR A 161 12.15 19.86 11.71
CA THR A 161 13.33 20.21 12.49
C THR A 161 14.59 20.10 11.63
N PRO A 162 15.63 20.91 11.88
CA PRO A 162 16.93 20.70 11.23
C PRO A 162 17.45 19.29 11.49
N GLY A 163 17.95 18.62 10.45
CA GLY A 163 18.40 17.24 10.58
C GLY A 163 19.14 16.73 9.36
N GLN A 164 19.44 15.45 9.36
CA GLN A 164 20.23 14.79 8.34
C GLN A 164 19.58 13.46 7.89
N LEU A 165 19.94 13.04 6.67
CA LEU A 165 19.54 11.78 6.10
C LEU A 165 20.76 10.84 6.06
N LEU A 166 20.64 9.68 6.71
CA LEU A 166 21.67 8.65 6.73
C LEU A 166 21.18 7.43 5.97
N TYR A 167 22.05 6.82 5.20
CA TYR A 167 21.74 5.72 4.28
C TYR A 167 22.49 4.44 4.59
N ALA A 168 21.77 3.32 4.41
CA ALA A 168 22.34 1.98 4.26
C ALA A 168 21.53 1.16 3.26
N SER A 169 22.13 0.12 2.72
CA SER A 169 21.42 -0.85 1.88
C SER A 169 22.00 -2.23 2.03
N GLY A 170 21.17 -3.26 1.85
CA GLY A 170 21.61 -4.64 1.95
C GLY A 170 20.61 -5.60 1.33
N ALA A 171 21.02 -6.84 1.12
CA ALA A 171 20.16 -7.87 0.57
C ALA A 171 19.26 -8.48 1.65
N LEU A 172 17.96 -8.55 1.36
CA LEU A 172 16.99 -9.36 2.08
C LEU A 172 16.60 -10.55 1.19
N ARG A 173 16.95 -11.75 1.63
CA ARG A 173 16.67 -13.01 0.92
C ARG A 173 15.60 -13.82 1.68
N GLY A 174 14.87 -14.67 0.93
CA GLY A 174 13.87 -15.55 1.51
C GLY A 174 12.53 -14.89 1.85
N ALA A 175 12.38 -13.58 1.63
CA ALA A 175 11.13 -12.86 1.85
C ALA A 175 10.20 -12.86 0.62
N SER A 176 10.69 -13.27 -0.54
CA SER A 176 9.93 -13.26 -1.78
C SER A 176 10.44 -14.25 -2.82
N ILE A 177 9.60 -14.57 -3.80
CA ILE A 177 9.93 -15.33 -5.01
C ILE A 177 9.34 -14.65 -6.23
N ASN A 178 9.89 -14.91 -7.42
CA ASN A 178 9.26 -14.53 -8.67
C ASN A 178 8.07 -15.47 -8.96
N ARG A 179 6.86 -14.93 -9.10
CA ARG A 179 5.64 -15.71 -9.40
C ARG A 179 5.45 -15.99 -10.88
N SER A 180 6.19 -15.30 -11.74
CA SER A 180 6.15 -15.45 -13.20
C SER A 180 7.54 -15.73 -13.79
N PRO A 181 8.26 -16.76 -13.30
CA PRO A 181 9.66 -17.01 -13.72
C PRO A 181 9.78 -17.29 -15.22
N PHE A 182 8.75 -17.86 -15.86
CA PHE A 182 8.74 -18.09 -17.30
C PHE A 182 8.79 -16.78 -18.10
N SER A 183 8.04 -15.75 -17.68
CA SER A 183 8.10 -14.41 -18.29
C SER A 183 9.49 -13.78 -18.10
N TYR A 184 10.03 -13.83 -16.88
CA TYR A 184 11.37 -13.33 -16.59
C TYR A 184 12.44 -13.96 -17.46
N LEU A 185 12.34 -15.27 -17.77
CA LEU A 185 13.29 -16.01 -18.61
C LEU A 185 13.28 -15.56 -20.08
N GLN A 186 12.25 -14.83 -20.55
CA GLN A 186 12.24 -14.28 -21.90
C GLN A 186 13.21 -13.11 -22.08
N ASN A 187 13.60 -12.45 -20.99
CA ASN A 187 14.62 -11.40 -21.05
C ASN A 187 15.99 -11.96 -21.51
N PRO A 188 16.84 -11.17 -22.20
CA PRO A 188 18.13 -11.63 -22.71
C PRO A 188 18.98 -12.30 -21.63
N ALA A 189 19.57 -13.47 -21.95
CA ALA A 189 20.41 -14.21 -21.00
C ALA A 189 21.62 -13.39 -20.51
N SER A 190 22.20 -12.55 -21.37
CA SER A 190 23.29 -11.63 -21.03
C SER A 190 22.87 -10.61 -19.96
N GLU A 191 21.63 -10.12 -20.02
CA GLU A 191 21.08 -9.17 -19.05
C GLU A 191 20.74 -9.87 -17.72
N ARG A 192 20.11 -11.04 -17.78
CA ARG A 192 19.78 -11.83 -16.58
C ARG A 192 21.00 -12.23 -15.76
N LYS A 193 22.13 -12.51 -16.42
CA LYS A 193 23.42 -12.85 -15.77
C LYS A 193 24.05 -11.71 -14.96
N LEU A 194 23.58 -10.47 -15.12
CA LEU A 194 24.04 -9.33 -14.31
C LEU A 194 23.49 -9.39 -12.87
N TYR A 195 22.55 -10.26 -12.60
CA TYR A 195 21.83 -10.34 -11.32
C TYR A 195 21.88 -11.76 -10.74
N SER A 196 22.04 -11.83 -9.41
CA SER A 196 22.09 -13.11 -8.67
C SER A 196 20.72 -13.78 -8.51
N SER A 197 19.64 -13.03 -8.69
CA SER A 197 18.26 -13.49 -8.43
C SER A 197 17.30 -12.97 -9.50
N ASN A 198 16.17 -13.67 -9.66
CA ASN A 198 15.05 -13.26 -10.51
C ASN A 198 14.03 -12.37 -9.78
N VAL A 199 14.34 -11.94 -8.57
CA VAL A 199 13.61 -10.91 -7.80
C VAL A 199 14.57 -9.81 -7.33
N GLY A 200 14.03 -8.65 -6.94
CA GLY A 200 14.80 -7.61 -6.29
C GLY A 200 15.08 -8.00 -4.83
N GLU A 201 16.36 -8.14 -4.46
CA GLU A 201 16.78 -8.49 -3.10
C GLU A 201 17.27 -7.28 -2.29
N THR A 202 17.58 -6.16 -2.93
CA THR A 202 18.13 -4.99 -2.25
C THR A 202 17.05 -4.20 -1.53
N MET A 203 17.20 -4.04 -0.22
CA MET A 203 16.47 -3.07 0.58
C MET A 203 17.31 -1.80 0.69
N HIS A 204 16.76 -0.67 0.25
CA HIS A 204 17.32 0.66 0.46
C HIS A 204 16.69 1.25 1.71
N LEU A 205 17.46 1.83 2.62
CA LEU A 205 16.95 2.43 3.85
C LEU A 205 17.57 3.82 4.06
N ILE A 206 16.72 4.79 4.39
CA ILE A 206 17.12 6.10 4.91
C ILE A 206 16.64 6.26 6.35
N LYS A 207 17.52 6.80 7.20
CA LYS A 207 17.27 7.14 8.58
C LYS A 207 17.25 8.67 8.70
N LEU A 208 16.23 9.22 9.33
CA LEU A 208 16.04 10.64 9.58
C LEU A 208 16.46 10.94 11.03
N VAL A 209 17.46 11.79 11.20
CA VAL A 209 17.99 12.16 12.53
C VAL A 209 18.02 13.69 12.65
N ALA A 210 17.37 14.24 13.66
CA ALA A 210 17.45 15.67 13.98
C ALA A 210 18.85 16.04 14.47
N ASN A 211 19.24 17.30 14.31
CA ASN A 211 20.56 17.77 14.73
C ASN A 211 20.77 17.71 16.26
N ASP A 212 19.68 17.62 17.03
CA ASP A 212 19.74 17.38 18.50
C ASP A 212 19.97 15.89 18.86
N GLY A 213 20.11 15.02 17.86
CA GLY A 213 20.31 13.58 18.02
C GLY A 213 19.02 12.75 18.09
N ARG A 214 17.85 13.38 18.11
CA ARG A 214 16.55 12.71 18.14
C ARG A 214 16.29 12.00 16.82
N GLU A 215 15.95 10.73 16.87
CA GLU A 215 15.61 9.93 15.71
C GLU A 215 14.14 10.15 15.34
N VAL A 216 13.89 10.71 14.15
CA VAL A 216 12.57 11.19 13.70
C VAL A 216 11.79 10.06 13.01
N GLY A 217 12.47 9.26 12.19
CA GLY A 217 11.82 8.19 11.44
C GLY A 217 12.76 7.48 10.48
N MET A 218 12.20 6.54 9.72
CA MET A 218 12.91 5.85 8.64
C MET A 218 11.98 5.53 7.49
N ILE A 219 12.54 5.44 6.29
CA ILE A 219 11.87 4.90 5.11
C ILE A 219 12.76 3.83 4.51
N ASN A 220 12.17 2.68 4.17
CA ASN A 220 12.85 1.73 3.29
C ASN A 220 12.00 1.43 2.05
N TRP A 221 12.65 0.99 0.97
CA TRP A 221 12.04 0.51 -0.25
C TRP A 221 12.51 -0.92 -0.51
N PHE A 222 11.55 -1.84 -0.61
CA PHE A 222 11.79 -3.25 -0.88
C PHE A 222 10.62 -3.84 -1.68
N PRO A 223 10.87 -4.59 -2.78
CA PRO A 223 9.80 -5.17 -3.58
C PRO A 223 9.27 -6.46 -2.96
N VAL A 224 8.03 -6.46 -2.51
CA VAL A 224 7.26 -7.65 -2.16
C VAL A 224 5.77 -7.32 -2.12
N HIS A 225 4.92 -8.12 -2.79
CA HIS A 225 3.47 -7.96 -2.77
C HIS A 225 2.88 -8.01 -1.35
N GLY A 226 1.82 -7.25 -1.13
CA GLY A 226 0.98 -7.30 0.08
C GLY A 226 -0.08 -8.40 -0.02
N THR A 227 0.34 -9.63 -0.32
CA THR A 227 -0.50 -10.81 -0.56
C THR A 227 -0.15 -11.99 0.33
N SER A 228 0.46 -11.74 1.50
CA SER A 228 0.62 -12.75 2.54
C SER A 228 -0.73 -13.15 3.12
N MET A 229 -1.65 -12.17 3.30
CA MET A 229 -3.09 -12.42 3.49
C MET A 229 -3.70 -12.78 2.16
N ASN A 230 -4.22 -13.99 1.99
CA ASN A 230 -4.80 -14.45 0.74
C ASN A 230 -6.23 -13.91 0.51
N LYS A 231 -6.81 -14.17 -0.67
CA LYS A 231 -8.12 -13.66 -1.08
C LYS A 231 -9.31 -14.13 -0.22
N THR A 232 -9.11 -15.11 0.69
CA THR A 232 -10.16 -15.56 1.62
C THR A 232 -10.16 -14.75 2.92
N ASN A 233 -9.15 -13.89 3.15
CA ASN A 233 -9.11 -13.00 4.29
C ASN A 233 -10.25 -11.97 4.24
N ARG A 234 -10.95 -11.83 5.37
CA ARG A 234 -12.07 -10.89 5.55
C ARG A 234 -11.85 -9.88 6.68
N LEU A 235 -10.64 -9.81 7.22
CA LEU A 235 -10.27 -8.81 8.21
C LEU A 235 -9.39 -7.75 7.57
N VAL A 236 -9.70 -6.48 7.80
CA VAL A 236 -8.82 -5.39 7.38
C VAL A 236 -7.44 -5.61 7.97
N SER A 237 -6.42 -5.53 7.13
CA SER A 237 -5.02 -5.75 7.51
C SER A 237 -4.06 -4.96 6.61
N SER A 238 -3.04 -4.39 7.21
CA SER A 238 -1.93 -3.74 6.51
C SER A 238 -0.89 -4.73 5.93
N ASP A 239 -1.16 -6.05 6.05
CA ASP A 239 -0.33 -7.15 5.55
C ASP A 239 1.14 -7.07 6.04
N ASN A 240 2.08 -7.68 5.34
CA ASN A 240 3.47 -7.83 5.75
C ASN A 240 4.24 -6.51 5.94
N LYS A 241 4.02 -5.51 5.07
CA LYS A 241 4.71 -4.21 5.16
C LYS A 241 4.18 -3.36 6.32
N GLY A 242 2.87 -3.34 6.52
CA GLY A 242 2.29 -2.63 7.65
C GLY A 242 2.67 -3.26 8.99
N LEU A 243 2.72 -4.60 9.06
CA LEU A 243 3.23 -5.31 10.23
C LEU A 243 4.70 -4.95 10.49
N ALA A 244 5.56 -4.96 9.47
CA ALA A 244 6.96 -4.58 9.62
C ALA A 244 7.11 -3.13 10.14
N SER A 245 6.27 -2.20 9.68
CA SER A 245 6.21 -0.83 10.17
C SER A 245 5.82 -0.77 11.64
N LEU A 246 4.77 -1.50 12.03
CA LEU A 246 4.29 -1.60 13.41
C LEU A 246 5.38 -2.16 14.34
N LEU A 247 6.07 -3.23 13.93
CA LEU A 247 7.15 -3.85 14.72
C LEU A 247 8.32 -2.89 14.90
N PHE A 248 8.66 -2.10 13.89
CA PHE A 248 9.76 -1.14 13.98
C PHE A 248 9.39 0.05 14.89
N GLU A 249 8.18 0.59 14.78
CA GLU A 249 7.67 1.67 15.63
C GLU A 249 7.57 1.21 17.09
N ARG A 250 7.08 -0.03 17.35
CA ARG A 250 7.05 -0.64 18.68
C ARG A 250 8.46 -0.83 19.24
N TRP A 251 9.39 -1.37 18.45
CA TRP A 251 10.78 -1.52 18.84
C TRP A 251 11.42 -0.17 19.26
N LYS A 252 11.17 0.91 18.53
CA LYS A 252 11.67 2.25 18.86
C LYS A 252 11.08 2.78 20.17
N LYS A 253 9.77 2.58 20.38
CA LYS A 253 9.12 2.93 21.65
C LYS A 253 9.73 2.17 22.83
N ASP A 254 10.00 0.87 22.65
CA ASP A 254 10.49 0.01 23.73
C ASP A 254 11.94 0.31 24.14
N ILE A 255 12.83 0.70 23.20
CA ILE A 255 14.25 0.91 23.50
C ILE A 255 14.59 2.32 23.96
N ASP A 256 13.87 3.35 23.52
CA ASP A 256 14.19 4.76 23.82
C ASP A 256 12.96 5.63 24.16
N GLY A 257 11.79 5.01 24.33
CA GLY A 257 10.54 5.71 24.66
C GLY A 257 9.97 6.58 23.54
N ASN A 258 10.49 6.46 22.30
CA ASN A 258 10.07 7.30 21.18
C ASN A 258 8.77 6.78 20.54
N ASP A 259 7.64 7.18 21.09
CA ASP A 259 6.30 6.85 20.60
C ASP A 259 5.86 7.66 19.36
N LYS A 260 6.66 8.70 18.98
CA LYS A 260 6.44 9.54 17.79
C LYS A 260 7.27 9.12 16.59
N PHE A 261 8.08 8.07 16.72
CA PHE A 261 8.89 7.57 15.62
C PHE A 261 8.00 7.01 14.49
N VAL A 262 8.30 7.37 13.24
CA VAL A 262 7.54 6.90 12.06
C VAL A 262 8.40 6.00 11.20
N ALA A 263 7.95 4.75 10.99
CA ALA A 263 8.65 3.77 10.15
C ALA A 263 7.82 3.39 8.92
N ALA A 264 8.31 3.72 7.72
CA ALA A 264 7.67 3.34 6.46
C ALA A 264 8.41 2.20 5.75
N PHE A 265 7.70 1.11 5.49
CA PHE A 265 8.12 0.02 4.63
C PHE A 265 7.46 0.18 3.25
N ALA A 266 8.04 1.08 2.44
CA ALA A 266 7.49 1.45 1.15
C ALA A 266 7.67 0.35 0.09
N GLN A 267 6.81 0.36 -0.91
CA GLN A 267 6.86 -0.56 -2.03
C GLN A 267 7.91 -0.13 -3.06
N ALA A 268 8.42 -1.11 -3.83
CA ALA A 268 9.30 -0.86 -4.96
C ALA A 268 8.68 -1.43 -6.25
N ASN A 269 9.44 -2.15 -7.07
CA ASN A 269 8.97 -2.77 -8.30
C ASN A 269 8.57 -4.25 -8.04
N GLU A 270 7.36 -4.44 -7.56
CA GLU A 270 6.83 -5.70 -7.03
C GLU A 270 6.04 -6.54 -8.04
N GLY A 271 5.84 -6.08 -9.28
CA GLY A 271 4.86 -6.63 -10.22
C GLY A 271 4.86 -8.16 -10.38
N ASP A 272 6.03 -8.81 -10.32
CA ASP A 272 6.17 -10.26 -10.38
C ASP A 272 6.72 -10.89 -9.08
N VAL A 273 6.71 -10.14 -7.96
CA VAL A 273 7.38 -10.52 -6.70
C VAL A 273 6.37 -10.90 -5.61
N SER A 274 6.21 -12.19 -5.35
CA SER A 274 5.25 -12.75 -4.40
C SER A 274 5.87 -13.04 -3.02
N PRO A 275 5.16 -12.78 -1.90
CA PRO A 275 5.55 -13.19 -0.56
C PRO A 275 5.32 -14.70 -0.30
N ASN A 276 4.63 -15.39 -1.21
CA ASN A 276 4.24 -16.80 -1.04
C ASN A 276 5.39 -17.72 -1.43
N THR A 277 6.42 -17.75 -0.56
CA THR A 277 7.76 -18.32 -0.83
C THR A 277 7.80 -19.84 -0.99
N ARG A 278 6.72 -20.56 -0.65
CA ARG A 278 6.59 -22.02 -0.90
C ARG A 278 6.10 -22.33 -2.32
N GLY A 279 5.80 -21.29 -3.12
CA GLY A 279 5.43 -21.40 -4.53
C GLY A 279 4.02 -21.92 -4.78
N ALA A 280 3.67 -22.02 -6.07
CA ALA A 280 2.35 -22.41 -6.52
C ALA A 280 2.18 -23.93 -6.58
N LYS A 281 1.13 -24.46 -5.94
CA LYS A 281 0.82 -25.89 -5.87
C LYS A 281 -0.66 -26.14 -6.12
N CYS A 282 -0.97 -27.32 -6.62
CA CYS A 282 -2.32 -27.80 -6.77
C CYS A 282 -2.90 -28.23 -5.42
N ILE A 283 -4.06 -27.69 -5.07
CA ILE A 283 -4.68 -27.90 -3.74
C ILE A 283 -5.15 -29.36 -3.53
N ASP A 284 -5.44 -30.08 -4.60
CA ASP A 284 -5.91 -31.47 -4.58
C ASP A 284 -4.79 -32.50 -4.45
N THR A 285 -3.63 -32.22 -5.05
CA THR A 285 -2.52 -33.18 -5.14
C THR A 285 -1.24 -32.75 -4.41
N GLY A 286 -1.12 -31.44 -4.10
CA GLY A 286 0.13 -30.84 -3.61
C GLY A 286 1.25 -30.74 -4.66
N ALA A 287 0.98 -31.19 -5.92
CA ALA A 287 1.94 -31.11 -7.00
C ALA A 287 2.19 -29.65 -7.42
N GLN A 288 3.34 -29.38 -8.03
CA GLN A 288 3.62 -28.07 -8.61
C GLN A 288 2.65 -27.78 -9.76
N CYS A 289 2.16 -26.54 -9.84
CA CYS A 289 1.37 -26.09 -10.97
C CYS A 289 2.17 -26.09 -12.27
N ASP A 290 1.50 -26.17 -13.40
CA ASP A 290 2.12 -25.95 -14.71
C ASP A 290 2.71 -24.53 -14.76
N PRO A 291 4.02 -24.38 -15.02
CA PRO A 291 4.69 -23.06 -14.94
C PRO A 291 4.30 -22.10 -16.07
N LEU A 292 3.71 -22.61 -17.17
CA LEU A 292 3.31 -21.81 -18.32
C LEU A 292 1.90 -21.26 -18.15
N THR A 293 0.95 -22.12 -17.75
CA THR A 293 -0.47 -21.80 -17.70
C THR A 293 -1.01 -21.51 -16.30
N SER A 294 -0.22 -21.81 -15.25
CA SER A 294 -0.63 -21.76 -13.84
C SER A 294 -1.91 -22.59 -13.59
N THR A 295 -1.96 -23.79 -14.16
CA THR A 295 -3.07 -24.73 -13.99
C THR A 295 -2.62 -26.02 -13.33
N CYS A 296 -3.58 -26.80 -12.84
CA CYS A 296 -3.41 -28.16 -12.38
C CYS A 296 -3.81 -29.18 -13.48
N SER A 297 -3.81 -30.47 -13.17
CA SER A 297 -4.14 -31.55 -14.11
C SER A 297 -5.55 -31.44 -14.72
N ASP A 298 -6.48 -30.77 -14.04
CA ASP A 298 -7.82 -30.46 -14.50
C ASP A 298 -7.90 -29.26 -15.47
N GLY A 299 -6.75 -28.61 -15.78
CA GLY A 299 -6.64 -27.45 -16.64
C GLY A 299 -7.18 -26.14 -16.04
N ARG A 300 -7.46 -26.10 -14.73
CA ARG A 300 -8.05 -24.95 -14.05
C ARG A 300 -7.03 -24.17 -13.23
N VAL A 301 -7.12 -22.83 -13.27
CA VAL A 301 -6.27 -21.93 -12.46
C VAL A 301 -6.71 -21.90 -10.99
N GLN A 302 -7.98 -22.15 -10.67
CA GLN A 302 -8.51 -22.07 -9.30
C GLN A 302 -7.87 -23.06 -8.35
N ASN A 303 -7.42 -24.20 -8.86
CA ASN A 303 -6.77 -25.25 -8.08
C ASN A 303 -5.26 -25.01 -7.91
N CYS A 304 -4.69 -24.04 -8.62
CA CYS A 304 -3.29 -23.63 -8.52
C CYS A 304 -3.15 -22.43 -7.59
N ILE A 305 -2.73 -22.66 -6.35
CA ILE A 305 -2.65 -21.65 -5.30
C ILE A 305 -1.20 -21.49 -4.82
N ALA A 306 -0.74 -20.25 -4.66
CA ALA A 306 0.54 -19.97 -4.05
C ALA A 306 0.45 -20.12 -2.51
N TYR A 307 1.43 -20.82 -1.95
CA TYR A 307 1.52 -21.08 -0.51
C TYR A 307 2.51 -20.11 0.14
N GLY A 308 2.05 -19.43 1.19
CA GLY A 308 2.89 -18.62 2.06
C GLY A 308 3.85 -19.44 2.90
N SER A 309 4.71 -18.75 3.64
CA SER A 309 5.74 -19.35 4.53
C SER A 309 5.15 -20.05 5.75
N GLY A 310 3.93 -19.68 6.17
CA GLY A 310 3.26 -20.25 7.34
C GLY A 310 2.98 -21.74 7.21
N ALA A 311 2.82 -22.43 8.35
CA ALA A 311 2.45 -23.83 8.37
C ALA A 311 1.14 -24.06 7.60
N ASP A 312 1.10 -25.09 6.78
CA ASP A 312 -0.04 -25.43 5.91
C ASP A 312 -0.62 -24.27 5.09
N GLY A 313 0.21 -23.22 4.88
CA GLY A 313 -0.19 -22.00 4.16
C GLY A 313 -1.00 -21.03 5.01
N ASP A 314 -0.94 -21.11 6.34
CA ASP A 314 -1.58 -20.14 7.24
C ASP A 314 -1.16 -18.70 6.87
N MET A 315 -2.17 -17.88 6.56
CA MET A 315 -1.94 -16.52 6.04
C MET A 315 -1.48 -15.54 7.13
N PHE A 316 -1.93 -15.71 8.38
CA PHE A 316 -1.48 -14.88 9.50
C PHE A 316 -0.02 -15.18 9.82
N GLU A 317 0.34 -16.46 9.91
CA GLU A 317 1.73 -16.86 10.14
C GLU A 317 2.63 -16.43 8.95
N SER A 318 2.16 -16.57 7.72
CA SER A 318 2.86 -16.07 6.53
C SER A 318 3.13 -14.58 6.60
N THR A 319 2.12 -13.78 6.96
CA THR A 319 2.24 -12.33 7.16
C THR A 319 3.25 -12.01 8.26
N ARG A 320 3.20 -12.74 9.38
CA ARG A 320 4.14 -12.59 10.48
C ARG A 320 5.58 -12.85 10.03
N ILE A 321 5.82 -13.96 9.34
CA ILE A 321 7.18 -14.34 8.89
C ILE A 321 7.74 -13.29 7.93
N ILE A 322 6.99 -12.90 6.90
CA ILE A 322 7.45 -11.94 5.89
C ILE A 322 7.60 -10.53 6.48
N GLY A 323 6.68 -10.11 7.36
CA GLY A 323 6.78 -8.84 8.09
C GLY A 323 8.01 -8.80 9.00
N GLN A 324 8.24 -9.88 9.76
CA GLN A 324 9.40 -9.99 10.66
C GLN A 324 10.73 -9.97 9.90
N LEU A 325 10.86 -10.69 8.77
CA LEU A 325 12.06 -10.68 7.95
C LEU A 325 12.39 -9.27 7.43
N GLN A 326 11.38 -8.52 6.99
CA GLN A 326 11.55 -7.13 6.58
C GLN A 326 11.97 -6.25 7.78
N PHE A 327 11.31 -6.38 8.92
CA PHE A 327 11.64 -5.65 10.14
C PHE A 327 13.09 -5.91 10.59
N GLU A 328 13.50 -7.17 10.68
CA GLU A 328 14.85 -7.54 11.14
C GLU A 328 15.94 -6.98 10.22
N LYS A 329 15.74 -7.07 8.88
CA LYS A 329 16.68 -6.49 7.93
C LYS A 329 16.70 -4.96 8.00
N ALA A 330 15.56 -4.31 8.15
CA ALA A 330 15.51 -2.87 8.32
C ALA A 330 16.20 -2.43 9.62
N ARG A 331 16.03 -3.17 10.72
CA ARG A 331 16.72 -2.90 12.01
C ARG A 331 18.23 -3.02 11.88
N GLU A 332 18.74 -4.05 11.18
CA GLU A 332 20.17 -4.19 10.87
C GLU A 332 20.69 -2.97 10.11
N LEU A 333 20.06 -2.64 8.97
CA LEU A 333 20.46 -1.50 8.13
C LEU A 333 20.32 -0.16 8.85
N TYR A 334 19.34 0.00 9.71
CA TYR A 334 19.15 1.19 10.53
C TYR A 334 20.32 1.41 11.49
N GLY A 335 20.82 0.32 12.08
CA GLY A 335 22.03 0.32 12.90
C GLY A 335 23.31 0.64 12.11
N GLU A 336 23.34 0.29 10.81
CA GLU A 336 24.49 0.49 9.92
C GLU A 336 24.47 1.83 9.16
N ALA A 337 23.32 2.53 9.12
CA ALA A 337 23.16 3.77 8.37
C ALA A 337 24.11 4.87 8.89
N ARG A 338 25.12 5.21 8.07
CA ARG A 338 26.14 6.23 8.40
C ARG A 338 26.42 7.18 7.24
N ARG A 339 26.16 6.77 5.99
CA ARG A 339 26.42 7.59 4.82
C ARG A 339 25.42 8.73 4.75
N GLY A 340 25.90 9.98 4.87
CA GLY A 340 25.07 11.17 4.64
C GLY A 340 24.63 11.27 3.19
N LEU A 341 23.38 11.61 2.98
CA LEU A 341 22.78 11.78 1.64
C LEU A 341 22.62 13.25 1.24
N PHE A 342 22.74 14.16 2.18
CA PHE A 342 22.57 15.60 1.95
C PHE A 342 23.69 16.37 2.63
N ASP A 343 24.33 17.27 1.89
CA ASP A 343 25.33 18.21 2.35
C ASP A 343 24.77 19.62 2.22
N ASP A 344 24.49 20.28 3.33
CA ASP A 344 23.85 21.59 3.39
C ASP A 344 24.59 22.69 2.63
N THR A 345 25.89 22.49 2.36
CA THR A 345 26.73 23.51 1.70
C THR A 345 26.68 23.46 0.19
N LYS A 346 26.28 22.33 -0.42
CA LYS A 346 26.35 22.12 -1.87
C LYS A 346 25.15 21.41 -2.47
N ASP A 347 24.36 20.70 -1.66
CA ASP A 347 23.22 19.92 -2.15
C ASP A 347 21.94 20.76 -2.21
N SER A 348 21.02 20.31 -3.03
CA SER A 348 19.69 20.90 -3.21
C SER A 348 18.63 19.83 -3.22
N ILE A 349 17.40 20.24 -2.95
CA ILE A 349 16.21 19.46 -3.22
C ILE A 349 15.65 19.90 -4.57
N ASP A 350 15.46 18.96 -5.47
CA ASP A 350 14.89 19.19 -6.78
C ASP A 350 13.80 18.15 -7.09
N PHE A 351 12.83 18.50 -7.90
CA PHE A 351 11.76 17.58 -8.28
C PHE A 351 11.24 17.89 -9.67
N ARG A 352 10.83 16.85 -10.37
CA ARG A 352 10.15 16.97 -11.67
C ARG A 352 8.91 16.11 -11.68
N HIS A 353 7.86 16.67 -12.25
CA HIS A 353 6.58 16.02 -12.43
C HIS A 353 6.00 16.41 -13.77
N GLN A 354 5.39 15.45 -14.45
CA GLN A 354 4.67 15.71 -15.68
C GLN A 354 3.46 14.79 -15.82
N PHE A 355 2.32 15.37 -16.21
CA PHE A 355 1.20 14.59 -16.71
C PHE A 355 1.47 14.20 -18.16
N VAL A 356 1.25 12.93 -18.49
CA VAL A 356 1.57 12.36 -19.81
C VAL A 356 0.35 11.62 -20.34
N ASN A 357 -0.03 11.90 -21.59
CA ASN A 357 -1.02 11.09 -22.28
C ASN A 357 -0.36 9.80 -22.78
N MET A 358 -0.74 8.67 -22.16
CA MET A 358 -0.18 7.36 -22.47
C MET A 358 -0.93 6.59 -23.57
N THR A 359 -1.99 7.16 -24.17
CA THR A 359 -2.79 6.42 -25.18
C THR A 359 -2.17 6.39 -26.58
N ASN A 360 -1.17 7.20 -26.85
CA ASN A 360 -0.43 7.23 -28.12
C ASN A 360 0.92 7.94 -27.94
N TYR A 361 1.66 7.55 -26.91
CA TYR A 361 2.97 8.13 -26.62
C TYR A 361 4.02 7.56 -27.57
N LYS A 362 4.67 8.41 -28.36
CA LYS A 362 5.72 8.00 -29.29
C LYS A 362 7.00 7.69 -28.54
N VAL A 363 7.56 6.52 -28.78
CA VAL A 363 8.83 6.07 -28.20
C VAL A 363 9.87 5.87 -29.30
N THR A 364 11.12 6.17 -28.93
CA THR A 364 12.31 5.84 -29.72
C THR A 364 13.30 5.13 -28.81
N TYR A 365 13.76 3.96 -29.19
CA TYR A 365 14.69 3.17 -28.40
C TYR A 365 15.67 2.40 -29.28
N ASP A 366 16.88 2.22 -28.78
CA ASP A 366 17.92 1.50 -29.49
C ASP A 366 17.86 0.00 -29.16
N THR A 367 17.97 -0.82 -30.21
CA THR A 367 18.10 -2.26 -30.02
C THR A 367 19.55 -2.63 -29.80
N LYS A 368 19.83 -3.37 -28.72
CA LYS A 368 21.19 -3.82 -28.36
C LYS A 368 21.83 -4.69 -29.45
N GLU A 369 21.01 -5.39 -30.27
CA GLU A 369 21.49 -6.33 -31.29
C GLU A 369 22.06 -5.67 -32.53
N ASN A 370 21.54 -4.56 -33.01
CA ASN A 370 21.89 -3.96 -34.29
C ASN A 370 22.28 -2.48 -34.26
N LYS A 371 22.36 -1.84 -33.10
CA LYS A 371 22.55 -0.38 -32.95
C LYS A 371 21.57 0.46 -33.80
N SER A 372 20.46 -0.12 -34.20
CA SER A 372 19.41 0.56 -34.96
C SER A 372 18.37 1.14 -34.03
N SER A 373 18.04 2.41 -34.26
CA SER A 373 16.95 3.08 -33.53
C SER A 373 15.59 2.59 -34.06
N LYS A 374 14.76 2.04 -33.18
CA LYS A 374 13.38 1.67 -33.49
C LYS A 374 12.41 2.70 -32.93
N THR A 375 11.31 2.87 -33.61
CA THR A 375 10.19 3.71 -33.16
C THR A 375 8.96 2.85 -32.89
N GLY A 376 8.19 3.23 -31.90
CA GLY A 376 6.91 2.62 -31.56
C GLY A 376 6.00 3.64 -30.90
N HIS A 377 4.83 3.21 -30.46
CA HIS A 377 3.94 4.03 -29.66
C HIS A 377 3.16 3.18 -28.68
N THR A 378 2.69 3.80 -27.59
CA THR A 378 1.76 3.16 -26.67
C THR A 378 0.36 3.12 -27.24
N CYS A 379 -0.50 2.27 -26.68
CA CYS A 379 -1.84 1.98 -27.17
C CYS A 379 -2.92 2.56 -26.24
N PHE A 380 -4.15 2.66 -26.72
CA PHE A 380 -5.32 2.85 -25.86
C PHE A 380 -5.40 1.68 -24.87
N PRO A 381 -5.79 1.91 -23.59
CA PRO A 381 -5.82 0.84 -22.58
C PRO A 381 -6.62 -0.38 -23.00
N ALA A 382 -6.01 -1.56 -22.82
CA ALA A 382 -6.70 -2.85 -23.00
C ALA A 382 -6.13 -3.92 -22.07
N LEU A 383 -7.00 -4.82 -21.61
CA LEU A 383 -6.66 -6.02 -20.85
C LEU A 383 -6.74 -7.25 -21.73
N GLY A 384 -5.78 -8.17 -21.57
CA GLY A 384 -5.74 -9.44 -22.26
C GLY A 384 -6.47 -10.56 -21.50
N TYR A 385 -6.63 -11.73 -22.14
CA TYR A 385 -7.35 -12.86 -21.56
C TYR A 385 -6.71 -13.40 -20.27
N SER A 386 -5.38 -13.41 -20.19
CA SER A 386 -4.66 -13.88 -18.99
C SER A 386 -4.86 -12.98 -17.77
N PHE A 387 -5.36 -11.73 -17.92
CA PHE A 387 -5.83 -10.92 -16.80
C PHE A 387 -6.98 -11.61 -16.06
N GLY A 388 -7.94 -12.22 -16.81
CA GLY A 388 -9.05 -12.97 -16.20
C GLY A 388 -8.62 -14.26 -15.49
N ALA A 389 -7.43 -14.80 -15.81
CA ALA A 389 -6.87 -15.96 -15.11
C ALA A 389 -6.35 -15.64 -13.70
N GLY A 390 -6.01 -14.39 -13.43
CA GLY A 390 -5.33 -14.02 -12.19
C GLY A 390 -3.92 -14.60 -12.10
N THR A 391 -3.37 -14.59 -10.89
CA THR A 391 -2.09 -15.24 -10.56
C THR A 391 -2.30 -16.39 -9.58
N ALA A 392 -1.27 -17.18 -9.28
CA ALA A 392 -1.35 -18.17 -8.20
C ALA A 392 -1.56 -17.53 -6.81
N ASP A 393 -1.18 -16.26 -6.60
CA ASP A 393 -1.48 -15.51 -5.36
C ASP A 393 -2.97 -15.19 -5.21
N GLY A 394 -3.67 -15.03 -6.35
CA GLY A 394 -5.11 -14.79 -6.43
C GLY A 394 -5.67 -15.34 -7.76
N PRO A 395 -5.98 -16.65 -7.84
CA PRO A 395 -6.56 -17.24 -9.04
C PRO A 395 -7.90 -16.60 -9.41
N GLY A 396 -8.06 -16.31 -10.70
CA GLY A 396 -9.24 -15.66 -11.27
C GLY A 396 -10.31 -16.64 -11.76
N VAL A 397 -10.92 -16.36 -12.92
CA VAL A 397 -12.05 -17.12 -13.46
C VAL A 397 -11.59 -18.39 -14.19
N SER A 398 -12.30 -19.51 -14.02
CA SER A 398 -11.92 -20.84 -14.48
C SER A 398 -11.74 -20.99 -16.00
N ASP A 399 -12.38 -20.13 -16.78
CA ASP A 399 -12.31 -20.20 -18.24
C ASP A 399 -11.03 -19.62 -18.82
N PHE A 400 -10.22 -18.99 -18.01
CA PHE A 400 -8.97 -18.35 -18.42
C PHE A 400 -7.76 -19.08 -17.85
N THR A 401 -6.66 -19.05 -18.61
CA THR A 401 -5.35 -19.54 -18.17
C THR A 401 -4.30 -18.49 -18.45
N GLN A 402 -3.16 -18.54 -17.78
CA GLN A 402 -2.05 -17.67 -18.14
C GLN A 402 -1.44 -18.07 -19.47
N GLY A 403 -0.78 -17.13 -20.17
CA GLY A 403 -0.15 -17.38 -21.47
C GLY A 403 -1.12 -17.52 -22.65
N MET A 404 -2.38 -17.09 -22.51
CA MET A 404 -3.36 -17.16 -23.61
C MET A 404 -3.02 -16.15 -24.71
N LEU A 405 -2.72 -16.68 -25.92
CA LEU A 405 -2.44 -15.87 -27.12
C LEU A 405 -3.61 -15.88 -28.11
N LYS A 406 -4.70 -16.55 -27.79
CA LYS A 406 -5.91 -16.62 -28.63
C LYS A 406 -7.14 -16.29 -27.81
N ALA A 407 -8.08 -15.58 -28.45
CA ALA A 407 -9.39 -15.30 -27.88
C ALA A 407 -10.21 -16.59 -27.67
N LYS A 408 -10.99 -16.65 -26.60
CA LYS A 408 -11.82 -17.78 -26.22
C LYS A 408 -13.30 -17.42 -26.31
N GLN A 409 -14.10 -18.29 -26.98
CA GLN A 409 -15.55 -18.20 -26.95
C GLN A 409 -16.10 -18.81 -25.65
N PRO A 410 -17.23 -18.33 -25.08
CA PRO A 410 -18.08 -17.23 -25.59
C PRO A 410 -17.58 -15.82 -25.16
N TRP A 411 -16.48 -15.70 -24.43
CA TRP A 411 -16.00 -14.43 -23.85
C TRP A 411 -15.73 -13.35 -24.89
N SER A 412 -15.17 -13.71 -26.05
CA SER A 412 -14.97 -12.75 -27.13
C SER A 412 -16.30 -12.16 -27.65
N PHE A 413 -17.39 -12.94 -27.65
CA PHE A 413 -18.72 -12.43 -28.00
C PHE A 413 -19.25 -11.46 -26.91
N ILE A 414 -19.18 -11.86 -25.64
CA ILE A 414 -19.67 -11.03 -24.51
C ILE A 414 -18.92 -9.70 -24.45
N THR A 415 -17.60 -9.71 -24.55
CA THR A 415 -16.80 -8.48 -24.45
C THR A 415 -16.95 -7.59 -25.68
N ASN A 416 -17.15 -8.14 -26.88
CA ASN A 416 -17.46 -7.39 -28.08
C ASN A 416 -18.85 -6.73 -28.02
N LEU A 417 -19.79 -7.30 -27.25
CA LEU A 417 -21.09 -6.68 -27.01
C LEU A 417 -20.96 -5.42 -26.11
N LEU A 418 -20.00 -5.44 -25.17
CA LEU A 418 -19.71 -4.27 -24.34
C LEU A 418 -18.99 -3.18 -25.13
N THR A 419 -17.87 -3.52 -25.75
CA THR A 419 -17.10 -2.59 -26.61
C THR A 419 -16.14 -3.37 -27.51
N LYS A 420 -16.39 -3.36 -28.81
CA LYS A 420 -15.54 -4.04 -29.80
C LYS A 420 -14.22 -3.28 -29.99
N PRO A 421 -13.05 -3.95 -29.83
CA PRO A 421 -11.77 -3.32 -30.13
C PRO A 421 -11.65 -2.98 -31.63
N THR A 422 -11.02 -1.86 -31.96
CA THR A 422 -10.72 -1.51 -33.34
C THR A 422 -9.54 -2.30 -33.88
N GLU A 423 -9.44 -2.46 -35.21
CA GLU A 423 -8.30 -3.13 -35.86
C GLU A 423 -6.97 -2.51 -35.46
N LYS A 424 -6.87 -1.20 -35.45
CA LYS A 424 -5.68 -0.47 -34.98
C LYS A 424 -5.30 -0.79 -33.54
N MET A 425 -6.30 -1.00 -32.67
CA MET A 425 -6.07 -1.36 -31.28
C MET A 425 -5.56 -2.79 -31.15
N ILE A 426 -6.13 -3.73 -31.93
CA ILE A 426 -5.67 -5.13 -31.98
C ILE A 426 -4.22 -5.19 -32.48
N GLU A 427 -3.91 -4.51 -33.56
CA GLU A 427 -2.54 -4.43 -34.11
C GLU A 427 -1.54 -3.81 -33.11
N CYS A 428 -1.93 -2.72 -32.46
CA CYS A 428 -1.09 -2.03 -31.45
C CYS A 428 -0.75 -2.93 -30.26
N HIS A 429 -1.69 -3.77 -29.82
CA HIS A 429 -1.54 -4.66 -28.67
C HIS A 429 -0.93 -6.03 -29.00
N ALA A 430 -0.67 -6.33 -30.26
CA ALA A 430 -0.13 -7.66 -30.62
C ALA A 430 1.13 -8.02 -29.80
N PRO A 431 1.27 -9.27 -29.32
CA PRO A 431 0.43 -10.43 -29.55
C PRO A 431 -0.75 -10.60 -28.56
N LYS A 432 -1.06 -9.60 -27.72
CA LYS A 432 -2.14 -9.65 -26.72
C LYS A 432 -3.53 -9.83 -27.39
N PRO A 433 -4.25 -10.95 -27.14
CA PRO A 433 -5.65 -11.02 -27.47
C PRO A 433 -6.44 -10.15 -26.48
N ILE A 434 -7.18 -9.17 -27.00
CA ILE A 434 -7.90 -8.21 -26.15
C ILE A 434 -9.14 -8.87 -25.56
N LEU A 435 -9.23 -8.93 -24.24
CA LEU A 435 -10.44 -9.30 -23.51
C LEU A 435 -11.36 -8.10 -23.33
N MET A 436 -10.82 -6.96 -22.89
CA MET A 436 -11.57 -5.72 -22.67
C MET A 436 -10.84 -4.53 -23.27
N ALA A 437 -11.50 -3.81 -24.17
CA ALA A 437 -11.01 -2.59 -24.81
C ALA A 437 -11.28 -1.35 -23.92
N THR A 438 -10.76 -1.37 -22.69
CA THR A 438 -11.12 -0.43 -21.62
C THR A 438 -10.82 1.02 -21.92
N GLY A 439 -9.87 1.32 -22.80
CA GLY A 439 -9.58 2.68 -23.28
C GLY A 439 -10.67 3.30 -24.17
N LEU A 440 -11.61 2.48 -24.65
CA LEU A 440 -12.80 2.92 -25.42
C LEU A 440 -14.06 2.98 -24.53
N MET A 441 -13.97 2.47 -23.30
CA MET A 441 -15.10 2.38 -22.35
C MET A 441 -15.10 3.62 -21.45
N ASN A 442 -16.01 4.57 -21.75
CA ASN A 442 -16.06 5.86 -21.06
C ASN A 442 -17.41 6.15 -20.38
N TYR A 443 -18.34 5.18 -20.40
CA TYR A 443 -19.66 5.33 -19.79
C TYR A 443 -19.89 4.24 -18.72
N PRO A 444 -20.49 4.57 -17.54
CA PRO A 444 -20.86 5.93 -17.07
C PRO A 444 -19.65 6.79 -16.66
N LEU A 445 -18.50 6.20 -16.45
CA LEU A 445 -17.22 6.83 -16.11
C LEU A 445 -16.11 6.21 -16.97
N PRO A 446 -14.97 6.88 -17.18
CA PRO A 446 -13.80 6.25 -17.80
C PRO A 446 -13.37 5.00 -17.02
N TRP A 447 -13.03 3.93 -17.74
CA TRP A 447 -12.64 2.67 -17.10
C TRP A 447 -11.16 2.64 -16.69
N HIS A 448 -10.29 3.33 -17.44
CA HIS A 448 -8.86 3.43 -17.17
C HIS A 448 -8.34 4.86 -17.38
N PRO A 449 -7.23 5.25 -16.72
CA PRO A 449 -6.60 6.54 -16.97
C PRO A 449 -5.98 6.60 -18.38
N SER A 450 -6.14 7.73 -19.05
CA SER A 450 -5.37 8.09 -20.25
C SER A 450 -4.21 9.01 -19.92
N ILE A 451 -4.38 9.84 -18.88
CA ILE A 451 -3.38 10.78 -18.39
C ILE A 451 -2.72 10.21 -17.13
N VAL A 452 -1.42 10.02 -17.19
CA VAL A 452 -0.61 9.39 -16.15
C VAL A 452 0.34 10.41 -15.54
N GLU A 453 0.57 10.33 -14.25
CA GLU A 453 1.57 11.13 -13.52
C GLU A 453 2.91 10.43 -13.52
N THR A 454 3.98 11.15 -13.89
CA THR A 454 5.37 10.69 -13.77
C THR A 454 6.14 11.67 -12.91
N GLN A 455 6.93 11.18 -11.96
CA GLN A 455 7.54 12.02 -10.94
C GLN A 455 8.90 11.49 -10.48
N ILE A 456 9.86 12.40 -10.27
CA ILE A 456 11.15 12.14 -9.65
C ILE A 456 11.41 13.20 -8.58
N PHE A 457 11.87 12.77 -7.39
CA PHE A 457 12.49 13.62 -6.38
C PHE A 457 13.99 13.39 -6.33
N LYS A 458 14.77 14.47 -6.20
CA LYS A 458 16.19 14.45 -5.89
C LYS A 458 16.41 15.20 -4.58
N ILE A 459 16.93 14.52 -3.57
CA ILE A 459 17.22 15.07 -2.24
C ILE A 459 18.70 14.78 -1.96
N GLY A 460 19.57 15.77 -2.25
CA GLY A 460 21.00 15.52 -2.29
C GLY A 460 21.39 14.41 -3.25
N SER A 461 22.01 13.34 -2.76
CA SER A 461 22.35 12.15 -3.54
C SER A 461 21.25 11.08 -3.62
N LEU A 462 20.12 11.24 -2.90
CA LEU A 462 18.95 10.37 -3.02
C LEU A 462 18.06 10.78 -4.19
N VAL A 463 17.70 9.83 -5.03
CA VAL A 463 16.74 9.99 -6.12
C VAL A 463 15.59 9.00 -5.94
N ILE A 464 14.37 9.49 -5.79
CA ILE A 464 13.16 8.67 -5.66
C ILE A 464 12.39 8.76 -6.98
N VAL A 465 12.19 7.61 -7.63
CA VAL A 465 11.43 7.50 -8.89
C VAL A 465 10.05 6.92 -8.60
N GLY A 466 9.01 7.71 -8.80
CA GLY A 466 7.62 7.28 -8.60
C GLY A 466 7.09 6.48 -9.78
N LEU A 467 6.84 5.19 -9.59
CA LEU A 467 6.32 4.25 -10.58
C LEU A 467 4.78 4.18 -10.50
N PRO A 468 4.03 4.59 -11.54
CA PRO A 468 2.57 4.66 -11.48
C PRO A 468 1.88 3.32 -11.75
N GLY A 469 2.38 2.23 -11.21
CA GLY A 469 1.87 0.86 -11.39
C GLY A 469 2.83 -0.18 -10.87
N GLU A 470 2.59 -1.45 -11.24
CA GLU A 470 3.33 -2.62 -10.82
C GLU A 470 4.38 -3.01 -11.87
N PHE A 471 5.60 -2.52 -11.70
CA PHE A 471 6.71 -2.86 -12.60
C PHE A 471 7.29 -4.24 -12.22
N THR A 472 7.50 -5.09 -13.23
CA THR A 472 8.18 -6.38 -13.02
C THR A 472 9.63 -6.16 -12.58
N THR A 473 10.25 -7.20 -12.04
CA THR A 473 11.64 -7.17 -11.59
C THR A 473 12.59 -6.61 -12.66
N MET A 474 12.50 -7.11 -13.90
CA MET A 474 13.40 -6.65 -14.96
C MET A 474 13.02 -5.26 -15.47
N SER A 475 11.73 -4.92 -15.49
CA SER A 475 11.26 -3.56 -15.84
C SER A 475 11.81 -2.51 -14.89
N GLY A 476 11.75 -2.75 -13.57
CA GLY A 476 12.33 -1.85 -12.57
C GLY A 476 13.84 -1.70 -12.72
N ARG A 477 14.56 -2.81 -12.96
CA ARG A 477 16.02 -2.78 -13.21
C ARG A 477 16.39 -1.91 -14.40
N ARG A 478 15.63 -1.98 -15.50
CA ARG A 478 15.85 -1.13 -16.69
C ARG A 478 15.56 0.34 -16.40
N VAL A 479 14.54 0.66 -15.56
CA VAL A 479 14.31 2.04 -15.12
C VAL A 479 15.48 2.55 -14.28
N VAL A 480 15.95 1.77 -13.29
CA VAL A 480 17.13 2.13 -12.47
C VAL A 480 18.34 2.37 -13.37
N GLN A 481 18.62 1.49 -14.33
CA GLN A 481 19.74 1.63 -15.25
C GLN A 481 19.65 2.93 -16.06
N ALA A 482 18.47 3.26 -16.59
CA ALA A 482 18.26 4.45 -17.40
C ALA A 482 18.39 5.75 -16.60
N VAL A 483 17.84 5.77 -15.38
CA VAL A 483 17.88 6.95 -14.51
C VAL A 483 19.29 7.14 -13.93
N SER A 484 19.95 6.08 -13.48
CA SER A 484 21.31 6.15 -12.93
C SER A 484 22.35 6.60 -13.96
N ALA A 485 22.10 6.40 -15.25
CA ALA A 485 22.97 6.91 -16.33
C ALA A 485 23.00 8.45 -16.42
N VAL A 486 22.01 9.13 -15.84
CA VAL A 486 21.88 10.61 -15.87
C VAL A 486 22.46 11.27 -14.62
N PHE A 487 22.31 10.63 -13.46
CA PHE A 487 22.78 11.17 -12.18
C PHE A 487 24.23 10.80 -11.87
N PRO A 488 24.91 11.51 -10.95
CA PRO A 488 26.23 11.13 -10.47
C PRO A 488 26.29 9.67 -9.99
N LYS A 489 27.45 9.00 -10.14
CA LYS A 489 27.62 7.58 -9.83
C LYS A 489 27.37 7.19 -8.38
N ASP A 490 27.51 8.13 -7.49
CA ASP A 490 27.25 7.98 -6.05
C ASP A 490 25.78 8.19 -5.68
N SER A 491 24.92 8.52 -6.64
CA SER A 491 23.49 8.69 -6.39
C SER A 491 22.81 7.36 -6.04
N VAL A 492 21.94 7.40 -5.04
CA VAL A 492 21.06 6.29 -4.64
C VAL A 492 19.75 6.40 -5.38
N ILE A 493 19.43 5.44 -6.22
CA ILE A 493 18.16 5.40 -6.96
C ILE A 493 17.20 4.45 -6.24
N ALA A 494 16.17 5.00 -5.60
CA ALA A 494 15.08 4.25 -4.99
C ALA A 494 13.84 4.29 -5.91
N LEU A 495 13.25 3.13 -6.16
CA LEU A 495 11.96 3.02 -6.85
C LEU A 495 10.84 3.03 -5.81
N ALA A 496 9.83 3.87 -6.01
CA ALA A 496 8.60 3.87 -5.23
C ALA A 496 7.45 3.35 -6.11
N GLY A 497 6.96 2.14 -5.81
CA GLY A 497 5.90 1.46 -6.56
C GLY A 497 4.52 2.07 -6.32
N LEU A 498 3.56 1.80 -7.18
CA LEU A 498 2.15 2.21 -7.08
C LEU A 498 1.99 3.70 -6.73
N THR A 499 2.73 4.56 -7.43
CA THR A 499 2.86 5.97 -7.07
C THR A 499 1.86 6.85 -7.79
N ASN A 500 1.11 7.68 -7.02
CA ASN A 500 0.21 8.76 -7.45
C ASN A 500 -1.08 8.32 -8.17
N LEU A 501 -1.05 7.23 -8.89
CA LEU A 501 -2.19 6.58 -9.55
C LEU A 501 -1.84 5.13 -9.85
N TYR A 502 -2.82 4.36 -10.35
CA TYR A 502 -2.64 2.97 -10.70
C TYR A 502 -2.89 2.73 -12.20
N THR A 503 -1.94 2.08 -12.87
CA THR A 503 -1.98 1.77 -14.30
C THR A 503 -1.72 0.28 -14.58
N HIS A 504 -2.08 -0.61 -13.65
CA HIS A 504 -1.78 -2.03 -13.70
C HIS A 504 -0.28 -2.32 -13.85
N TYR A 505 0.08 -3.34 -14.62
CA TYR A 505 1.44 -3.85 -14.73
C TYR A 505 2.26 -3.17 -15.81
N VAL A 506 3.57 -3.22 -15.64
CA VAL A 506 4.55 -2.80 -16.65
C VAL A 506 5.60 -3.88 -16.79
N THR A 507 5.55 -4.60 -17.91
CA THR A 507 6.50 -5.66 -18.27
C THR A 507 7.55 -5.15 -19.25
N THR A 508 8.65 -5.90 -19.40
CA THR A 508 9.55 -5.69 -20.54
C THR A 508 8.87 -6.10 -21.85
N LEU A 509 9.44 -5.68 -22.99
CA LEU A 509 8.93 -6.07 -24.32
C LEU A 509 8.95 -7.59 -24.48
N GLU A 510 9.98 -8.24 -23.94
CA GLU A 510 10.19 -9.68 -24.00
C GLU A 510 9.19 -10.43 -23.12
N GLU A 511 8.95 -9.98 -21.90
CA GLU A 511 7.94 -10.54 -20.99
C GLU A 511 6.53 -10.39 -21.56
N TYR A 512 6.26 -9.28 -22.26
CA TYR A 512 4.96 -9.04 -22.92
C TYR A 512 4.62 -10.09 -23.98
N GLN A 513 5.62 -10.66 -24.67
CA GLN A 513 5.37 -11.60 -25.77
C GLN A 513 4.69 -12.90 -25.32
N VAL A 514 4.90 -13.32 -24.09
CA VAL A 514 4.33 -14.59 -23.59
C VAL A 514 2.98 -14.43 -22.89
N GLN A 515 2.50 -13.19 -22.78
CA GLN A 515 1.15 -12.85 -22.31
C GLN A 515 0.69 -13.63 -21.06
N ARG A 516 1.58 -13.77 -20.07
CA ARG A 516 1.16 -14.17 -18.73
C ARG A 516 0.39 -13.01 -18.07
N TYR A 517 -0.01 -13.14 -16.82
CA TYR A 517 -0.86 -12.18 -16.12
C TYR A 517 -0.34 -10.74 -16.25
N GLU A 518 0.94 -10.52 -15.97
CA GLU A 518 1.56 -9.19 -15.99
C GLU A 518 1.58 -8.60 -17.41
N GLY A 519 1.89 -9.41 -18.43
CA GLY A 519 1.84 -8.99 -19.84
C GLY A 519 0.42 -8.66 -20.31
N ALA A 520 -0.56 -9.49 -19.95
CA ALA A 520 -1.97 -9.27 -20.26
C ALA A 520 -2.52 -8.01 -19.55
N SER A 521 -1.97 -7.67 -18.39
CA SER A 521 -2.34 -6.51 -17.58
C SER A 521 -1.52 -5.25 -17.88
N THR A 522 -0.54 -5.29 -18.79
CA THR A 522 0.20 -4.12 -19.28
C THR A 522 -0.68 -3.33 -20.26
N ILE A 523 -1.45 -2.37 -19.74
CA ILE A 523 -2.63 -1.80 -20.43
C ILE A 523 -2.32 -0.91 -21.63
N TYR A 524 -1.14 -0.31 -21.73
CA TYR A 524 -0.75 0.55 -22.85
C TYR A 524 0.07 -0.17 -23.93
N GLY A 525 0.03 -1.52 -23.95
CA GLY A 525 0.66 -2.34 -24.98
C GLY A 525 2.17 -2.57 -24.80
N PRO A 526 2.84 -3.16 -25.82
CA PRO A 526 4.20 -3.69 -25.69
C PRO A 526 5.27 -2.62 -25.42
N HIS A 527 5.01 -1.37 -25.78
CA HIS A 527 5.96 -0.25 -25.64
C HIS A 527 5.79 0.55 -24.35
N THR A 528 5.01 0.06 -23.39
CA THR A 528 4.72 0.76 -22.12
C THR A 528 6.00 1.08 -21.34
N LEU A 529 6.89 0.09 -21.14
CA LEU A 529 8.15 0.30 -20.41
C LEU A 529 9.06 1.32 -21.12
N GLN A 530 9.17 1.26 -22.44
CA GLN A 530 9.99 2.20 -23.22
C GLN A 530 9.50 3.63 -23.06
N ALA A 531 8.17 3.82 -23.03
CA ALA A 531 7.57 5.13 -22.79
C ALA A 531 7.93 5.66 -21.38
N TYR A 532 7.85 4.84 -20.36
CA TYR A 532 8.26 5.23 -18.99
C TYR A 532 9.77 5.50 -18.90
N ILE A 533 10.63 4.66 -19.48
CA ILE A 533 12.07 4.89 -19.51
C ILE A 533 12.40 6.23 -20.18
N GLN A 534 11.82 6.49 -21.36
CA GLN A 534 12.01 7.77 -22.08
C GLN A 534 11.54 8.96 -21.25
N GLN A 535 10.38 8.82 -20.58
CA GLN A 535 9.82 9.87 -19.74
C GLN A 535 10.64 10.10 -18.47
N PHE A 536 11.05 9.07 -17.73
CA PHE A 536 11.89 9.23 -16.55
C PHE A 536 13.28 9.77 -16.89
N SER A 537 13.89 9.34 -18.01
CA SER A 537 15.16 9.91 -18.49
C SER A 537 14.98 11.40 -18.81
N LYS A 538 13.87 11.82 -19.43
CA LYS A 538 13.55 13.22 -19.66
C LYS A 538 13.42 14.03 -18.36
N LEU A 539 12.72 13.49 -17.36
CA LEU A 539 12.62 14.13 -16.04
C LEU A 539 13.99 14.26 -15.36
N ALA A 540 14.78 13.18 -15.37
CA ALA A 540 16.12 13.14 -14.79
C ALA A 540 17.05 14.17 -15.45
N ASN A 541 17.13 14.19 -16.80
CA ASN A 541 17.93 15.17 -17.53
C ASN A 541 17.48 16.61 -17.23
N SER A 542 16.17 16.86 -17.13
CA SER A 542 15.65 18.21 -16.81
C SER A 542 16.01 18.67 -15.39
N ILE A 543 16.22 17.76 -14.44
CA ILE A 543 16.77 18.07 -13.11
C ILE A 543 18.23 18.51 -13.27
N MET A 544 19.06 17.72 -13.94
CA MET A 544 20.49 18.01 -14.11
C MET A 544 20.76 19.26 -14.91
N GLU A 545 19.94 19.52 -15.93
CA GLU A 545 20.00 20.73 -16.79
C GLU A 545 19.30 21.94 -16.17
N LYS A 546 18.69 21.78 -14.99
CA LYS A 546 17.86 22.83 -14.33
C LYS A 546 16.75 23.41 -15.21
N LYS A 547 16.23 22.58 -16.11
CA LYS A 547 15.12 22.97 -17.02
C LYS A 547 13.77 22.82 -16.34
N VAL A 548 12.89 23.79 -16.57
CA VAL A 548 11.49 23.71 -16.16
C VAL A 548 10.70 22.99 -17.26
N LEU A 549 9.93 21.97 -16.87
CA LEU A 549 9.04 21.25 -17.78
C LEU A 549 7.60 21.76 -17.66
N GLN A 550 6.90 21.80 -18.79
CA GLN A 550 5.46 22.04 -18.79
C GLN A 550 4.73 20.91 -18.06
N SER A 551 3.67 21.23 -17.34
CA SER A 551 2.93 20.24 -16.53
C SER A 551 2.26 19.12 -17.35
N GLY A 552 2.03 19.34 -18.64
CA GLY A 552 1.29 18.41 -19.50
C GLY A 552 -0.25 18.53 -19.36
N PRO A 553 -1.00 17.60 -19.99
CA PRO A 553 -2.46 17.61 -19.95
C PRO A 553 -2.96 17.21 -18.56
N LYS A 554 -3.92 17.95 -18.00
CA LYS A 554 -4.49 17.64 -16.69
C LYS A 554 -5.44 16.43 -16.78
N PRO A 555 -5.39 15.50 -15.81
CA PRO A 555 -6.37 14.43 -15.71
C PRO A 555 -7.76 14.97 -15.32
N PRO A 556 -8.84 14.20 -15.58
CA PRO A 556 -10.16 14.54 -15.07
C PRO A 556 -10.19 14.52 -13.54
N PHE A 557 -11.10 15.30 -12.96
CA PHE A 557 -11.42 15.25 -11.54
C PHE A 557 -12.92 14.98 -11.38
N LEU A 558 -13.27 13.72 -11.10
CA LEU A 558 -14.62 13.20 -11.22
C LEU A 558 -15.36 13.04 -9.88
N LEU A 559 -14.85 13.60 -8.77
CA LEU A 559 -15.41 13.40 -7.42
C LEU A 559 -16.94 13.64 -7.36
N LYS A 560 -17.43 14.67 -8.04
CA LYS A 560 -18.88 14.99 -8.06
C LYS A 560 -19.71 14.00 -8.88
N SER A 561 -19.08 13.20 -9.72
CA SER A 561 -19.72 12.21 -10.58
C SER A 561 -19.63 10.80 -10.03
N MET A 562 -18.95 10.62 -8.88
CA MET A 562 -18.78 9.31 -8.28
C MET A 562 -20.09 8.82 -7.67
N PHE A 563 -20.32 7.51 -7.78
CA PHE A 563 -21.49 6.84 -7.23
C PHE A 563 -21.13 5.43 -6.76
N GLY A 564 -21.85 4.94 -5.78
CA GLY A 564 -21.72 3.58 -5.26
C GLY A 564 -23.07 2.97 -4.95
N LEU A 565 -23.12 1.66 -4.88
CA LEU A 565 -24.32 0.88 -4.56
C LEU A 565 -24.36 0.42 -3.09
N SER A 566 -23.60 1.10 -2.21
CA SER A 566 -23.63 0.80 -0.78
C SER A 566 -24.99 1.17 -0.18
N PHE A 567 -25.56 0.23 0.58
CA PHE A 567 -26.79 0.50 1.32
C PHE A 567 -26.44 1.12 2.68
N PRO A 568 -27.17 2.15 3.12
CA PRO A 568 -26.96 2.72 4.44
C PRO A 568 -27.33 1.69 5.53
N THR A 569 -26.57 1.70 6.62
CA THR A 569 -26.93 0.92 7.82
C THR A 569 -28.32 1.34 8.31
N PHE A 570 -29.21 0.36 8.49
CA PHE A 570 -30.50 0.56 9.12
C PHE A 570 -30.33 0.70 10.65
N PHE A 571 -31.39 0.45 11.42
CA PHE A 571 -31.29 0.45 12.88
C PHE A 571 -30.56 -0.81 13.37
N ASP A 572 -29.76 -0.64 14.42
CA ASP A 572 -29.17 -1.78 15.12
C ASP A 572 -30.21 -2.45 16.01
N ILE A 573 -30.11 -3.77 16.11
CA ILE A 573 -31.04 -4.61 16.82
C ILE A 573 -30.31 -5.36 17.93
N ARG A 574 -30.90 -5.41 19.10
CA ARG A 574 -30.43 -6.17 20.27
C ARG A 574 -31.47 -7.11 20.79
N PRO A 575 -31.13 -8.20 21.49
CA PRO A 575 -32.10 -9.07 22.15
C PRO A 575 -32.92 -8.29 23.24
N PRO A 576 -34.17 -8.66 23.49
CA PRO A 576 -34.95 -8.10 24.60
C PRO A 576 -34.22 -8.28 25.93
N PHE A 577 -34.33 -7.29 26.79
CA PHE A 577 -33.72 -7.26 28.14
C PHE A 577 -32.19 -7.19 28.16
N HIS A 578 -31.54 -7.08 27.01
CA HIS A 578 -30.09 -6.87 26.89
C HIS A 578 -29.76 -5.46 26.45
N SER A 579 -28.54 -5.02 26.70
CA SER A 579 -28.01 -3.71 26.30
C SER A 579 -26.89 -3.83 25.28
N PHE A 580 -26.68 -2.81 24.43
CA PHE A 580 -25.45 -2.72 23.64
C PHE A 580 -24.25 -2.55 24.60
N GLY A 581 -23.15 -3.23 24.32
CA GLY A 581 -21.97 -3.32 25.18
C GLY A 581 -22.03 -4.47 26.19
N GLU A 582 -23.18 -5.09 26.41
CA GLU A 582 -23.28 -6.23 27.32
C GLU A 582 -22.50 -7.44 26.80
N VAL A 583 -21.83 -8.14 27.73
CA VAL A 583 -21.06 -9.36 27.42
C VAL A 583 -22.02 -10.49 27.09
N TRP A 584 -21.98 -10.94 25.82
CA TRP A 584 -22.76 -12.09 25.36
C TRP A 584 -22.07 -13.41 25.68
N LYS A 585 -20.73 -13.45 25.53
CA LYS A 585 -19.90 -14.59 25.91
C LYS A 585 -18.66 -14.09 26.65
N GLY A 586 -18.59 -14.37 27.94
CA GLY A 586 -17.51 -13.94 28.79
C GLY A 586 -16.26 -14.85 28.73
N PRO A 587 -15.14 -14.40 29.30
CA PRO A 587 -13.92 -15.19 29.40
C PRO A 587 -14.06 -16.30 30.44
N LYS A 588 -13.17 -17.32 30.38
CA LYS A 588 -12.91 -18.22 31.52
C LYS A 588 -12.24 -17.40 32.64
N SER A 589 -12.38 -17.83 33.89
CA SER A 589 -11.70 -17.16 35.02
C SER A 589 -10.18 -17.30 35.01
N VAL A 590 -9.66 -18.35 34.35
CA VAL A 590 -8.22 -18.65 34.26
C VAL A 590 -7.89 -19.22 32.88
N TYR A 591 -6.84 -18.68 32.26
CA TYR A 591 -6.20 -19.21 31.07
C TYR A 591 -4.79 -19.67 31.36
N ARG A 592 -4.34 -20.73 30.70
CA ARG A 592 -2.99 -21.26 30.76
C ARG A 592 -2.31 -21.13 29.40
N LYS A 593 -0.98 -21.20 29.37
CA LYS A 593 -0.19 -21.03 28.13
C LYS A 593 -0.71 -21.84 26.92
N PHE A 594 -1.20 -23.06 27.14
CA PHE A 594 -1.73 -23.91 26.07
C PHE A 594 -3.09 -23.46 25.51
N ASP A 595 -3.83 -22.57 26.19
CA ASP A 595 -5.08 -21.98 25.68
C ASP A 595 -4.78 -20.99 24.54
N ARG A 596 -3.61 -20.35 24.54
CA ARG A 596 -3.05 -19.38 23.58
C ARG A 596 -3.84 -18.09 23.43
N GLU A 597 -5.17 -18.13 23.43
CA GLU A 597 -6.04 -16.98 23.14
C GLU A 597 -7.24 -16.91 24.09
N VAL A 598 -7.76 -15.69 24.22
CA VAL A 598 -9.01 -15.35 24.88
C VAL A 598 -10.01 -14.92 23.84
N ILE A 599 -11.23 -15.49 23.86
CA ILE A 599 -12.31 -15.12 22.95
C ILE A 599 -13.50 -14.68 23.79
N VAL A 600 -13.99 -13.44 23.54
CA VAL A 600 -15.17 -12.85 24.18
C VAL A 600 -16.09 -12.24 23.14
N GLU A 601 -17.39 -12.17 23.44
CA GLU A 601 -18.39 -11.59 22.54
C GLU A 601 -19.19 -10.53 23.30
N PHE A 602 -19.40 -9.36 22.67
CA PHE A 602 -20.22 -8.26 23.18
C PHE A 602 -21.38 -7.96 22.21
N ILE A 603 -22.56 -7.67 22.70
CA ILE A 603 -23.67 -7.19 21.86
C ILE A 603 -23.28 -5.83 21.31
N THR A 604 -23.31 -5.66 19.96
CA THR A 604 -22.77 -4.47 19.32
C THR A 604 -23.69 -3.85 18.28
N GLY A 605 -23.51 -2.55 18.04
CA GLY A 605 -24.01 -1.85 16.86
C GLY A 605 -23.06 -2.01 15.66
N HIS A 606 -23.50 -1.55 14.49
CA HIS A 606 -22.73 -1.65 13.27
C HIS A 606 -21.47 -0.76 13.31
N PRO A 607 -20.26 -1.30 13.00
CA PRO A 607 -19.01 -0.54 13.10
C PRO A 607 -18.96 0.72 12.23
N SER A 608 -19.69 0.77 11.11
CA SER A 608 -19.77 1.97 10.26
C SER A 608 -20.57 3.12 10.88
N ASN A 609 -21.28 2.91 12.00
CA ASN A 609 -21.89 4.02 12.73
C ASN A 609 -20.85 4.98 13.32
N ASN A 610 -19.65 4.45 13.66
CA ASN A 610 -18.48 5.22 14.08
C ASN A 610 -17.22 4.43 13.73
N LEU A 611 -16.45 4.89 12.74
CA LEU A 611 -15.28 4.20 12.23
C LEU A 611 -14.10 4.15 13.21
N ARG A 612 -14.22 4.75 14.37
CA ARG A 612 -13.19 4.81 15.42
C ARG A 612 -11.82 5.24 14.86
N THR A 613 -11.79 6.14 13.88
CA THR A 613 -10.56 6.66 13.30
C THR A 613 -9.70 7.31 14.38
N ASN A 614 -8.42 6.93 14.43
CA ASN A 614 -7.46 7.35 15.47
C ASN A 614 -7.97 7.06 16.90
N SER A 615 -8.78 6.03 17.08
CA SER A 615 -9.33 5.54 18.32
C SER A 615 -9.34 4.00 18.27
N THR A 616 -10.13 3.31 19.10
CA THR A 616 -10.14 1.84 19.13
C THR A 616 -11.53 1.26 19.30
N TYR A 617 -11.79 0.07 18.74
CA TYR A 617 -12.97 -0.75 19.01
C TYR A 617 -12.84 -1.59 20.27
N LEU A 618 -11.62 -1.84 20.74
CA LEU A 618 -11.34 -2.70 21.88
C LEU A 618 -10.09 -2.26 22.64
N THR A 619 -10.03 -2.59 23.94
CA THR A 619 -8.80 -2.61 24.72
C THR A 619 -8.68 -3.92 25.46
N VAL A 620 -7.46 -4.42 25.57
CA VAL A 620 -7.07 -5.42 26.58
C VAL A 620 -6.32 -4.68 27.67
N GLU A 621 -6.85 -4.69 28.88
CA GLU A 621 -6.30 -3.96 30.00
C GLU A 621 -5.71 -4.91 31.04
N LYS A 622 -4.50 -4.61 31.53
CA LYS A 622 -3.80 -5.35 32.57
C LYS A 622 -3.94 -4.63 33.89
N LYS A 623 -4.18 -5.39 34.95
CA LYS A 623 -4.20 -4.85 36.32
C LYS A 623 -2.78 -4.77 36.86
N GLU A 624 -2.33 -3.57 37.19
CA GLU A 624 -1.03 -3.34 37.80
C GLU A 624 -1.04 -3.62 39.32
N GLU A 625 0.13 -3.67 39.92
CA GLU A 625 0.29 -3.89 41.38
C GLU A 625 -0.37 -2.76 42.20
N SER A 626 -0.45 -1.54 41.67
CA SER A 626 -1.18 -0.42 42.25
C SER A 626 -2.67 -0.66 42.38
N GLY A 627 -3.21 -1.61 41.62
CA GLY A 627 -4.65 -1.89 41.49
C GLY A 627 -5.29 -1.22 40.28
N ASP A 628 -4.57 -0.34 39.58
CA ASP A 628 -5.04 0.38 38.39
C ASP A 628 -5.08 -0.52 37.14
N TRP A 629 -5.97 -0.19 36.20
CA TRP A 629 -6.04 -0.82 34.91
C TRP A 629 -5.30 -0.02 33.86
N VAL A 630 -4.32 -0.65 33.20
CA VAL A 630 -3.51 -0.03 32.14
C VAL A 630 -3.75 -0.73 30.82
N VAL A 631 -3.94 0.02 29.74
CA VAL A 631 -4.11 -0.54 28.40
C VAL A 631 -2.83 -1.22 27.96
N ALA A 632 -2.92 -2.53 27.75
CA ALA A 632 -1.83 -3.36 27.26
C ALA A 632 -1.89 -3.50 25.72
N TYR A 633 -3.09 -3.70 25.16
CA TYR A 633 -3.30 -3.86 23.72
C TYR A 633 -4.58 -3.15 23.25
N THR A 634 -4.58 -2.75 22.00
CA THR A 634 -5.70 -2.17 21.26
C THR A 634 -5.94 -2.94 19.95
N ASP A 635 -6.89 -2.54 19.14
CA ASP A 635 -7.10 -3.08 17.80
C ASP A 635 -6.02 -2.64 16.75
N SER A 636 -5.01 -1.91 17.19
CA SER A 636 -3.81 -1.59 16.40
C SER A 636 -2.68 -2.61 16.57
N ASP A 637 -2.86 -3.56 17.50
CA ASP A 637 -1.84 -4.53 17.87
C ASP A 637 -2.07 -5.87 17.17
N TRP A 638 -0.97 -6.53 16.77
CA TRP A 638 -0.99 -7.84 16.10
C TRP A 638 -1.75 -8.90 16.89
N GLU A 639 -1.70 -8.82 18.21
CA GLU A 639 -2.25 -9.77 19.15
C GLU A 639 -3.77 -9.76 19.23
N THR A 640 -4.44 -8.80 18.58
CA THR A 640 -5.89 -8.63 18.68
C THR A 640 -6.60 -8.80 17.33
N LYS A 641 -7.85 -9.28 17.38
CA LYS A 641 -8.77 -9.27 16.24
C LYS A 641 -10.15 -8.83 16.72
N PHE A 642 -10.77 -7.97 15.94
CA PHE A 642 -12.17 -7.56 16.08
C PHE A 642 -12.98 -8.16 14.94
N ILE A 643 -14.00 -8.95 15.23
CA ILE A 643 -14.84 -9.63 14.23
C ILE A 643 -16.30 -9.27 14.47
N TYR A 644 -16.97 -8.73 13.46
CA TYR A 644 -18.41 -8.45 13.48
C TYR A 644 -19.16 -9.69 13.03
N LYS A 645 -19.94 -10.27 13.94
CA LYS A 645 -20.52 -11.60 13.78
C LYS A 645 -22.02 -11.58 14.00
N ARG A 646 -22.77 -12.16 13.09
CA ARG A 646 -24.21 -12.36 13.21
C ARG A 646 -24.51 -13.55 14.08
N VAL A 647 -25.41 -13.36 15.04
CA VAL A 647 -25.93 -14.42 15.93
C VAL A 647 -27.41 -14.65 15.60
N MET A 648 -27.78 -15.91 15.35
CA MET A 648 -29.17 -16.31 15.17
C MET A 648 -29.84 -16.41 16.53
N TYR A 649 -31.04 -15.82 16.67
CA TYR A 649 -31.77 -15.79 17.92
C TYR A 649 -33.27 -15.97 17.67
N PHE A 650 -34.06 -16.27 18.72
CA PHE A 650 -35.47 -16.51 18.55
C PHE A 650 -36.24 -15.22 18.19
N PHE A 651 -35.99 -14.12 18.96
CA PHE A 651 -36.58 -12.81 18.69
C PHE A 651 -35.71 -11.69 19.24
N PRO A 652 -35.24 -10.77 18.38
CA PRO A 652 -35.36 -10.74 16.92
C PRO A 652 -34.66 -11.94 16.29
N PRO A 653 -34.93 -12.32 15.03
CA PRO A 653 -34.36 -13.54 14.42
C PRO A 653 -32.85 -13.52 14.31
N TRP A 654 -32.22 -12.38 14.49
CA TRP A 654 -30.74 -12.20 14.61
C TRP A 654 -30.40 -10.89 15.29
N PHE A 655 -29.19 -10.80 15.78
CA PHE A 655 -28.49 -9.60 16.21
C PHE A 655 -27.01 -9.75 15.94
N TYR A 656 -26.21 -8.75 16.27
CA TYR A 656 -24.76 -8.79 16.01
C TYR A 656 -23.96 -8.68 17.29
N VAL A 657 -22.79 -9.36 17.29
CA VAL A 657 -21.81 -9.29 18.36
C VAL A 657 -20.45 -8.87 17.80
N ALA A 658 -19.69 -8.16 18.61
CA ALA A 658 -18.27 -7.96 18.46
C ALA A 658 -17.56 -9.15 19.12
N GLU A 659 -17.06 -10.10 18.33
CA GLU A 659 -16.18 -11.16 18.80
C GLU A 659 -14.75 -10.58 18.84
N ILE A 660 -14.18 -10.52 20.02
CA ILE A 660 -12.83 -10.03 20.26
C ILE A 660 -11.95 -11.23 20.61
N ILE A 661 -10.87 -11.40 19.85
CA ILE A 661 -9.86 -12.42 20.05
C ILE A 661 -8.57 -11.72 20.49
N TRP A 662 -8.02 -12.14 21.62
CA TRP A 662 -6.72 -11.72 22.10
C TRP A 662 -5.78 -12.92 22.24
N THR A 663 -4.70 -12.92 21.45
CA THR A 663 -3.65 -13.93 21.48
C THR A 663 -2.60 -13.51 22.51
N PHE A 664 -2.67 -14.05 23.72
CA PHE A 664 -1.78 -13.70 24.84
C PHE A 664 -0.43 -14.42 24.84
N ASP A 665 -0.27 -15.50 24.08
CA ASP A 665 1.02 -16.14 23.80
C ASP A 665 1.54 -15.62 22.44
N SER A 666 1.92 -14.34 22.45
CA SER A 666 2.36 -13.62 21.25
C SER A 666 3.70 -14.14 20.74
N PRO A 667 3.88 -14.35 19.42
CA PRO A 667 5.18 -14.71 18.85
C PRO A 667 6.24 -13.61 19.00
N PHE A 668 5.83 -12.37 19.33
CA PHE A 668 6.74 -11.22 19.49
C PHE A 668 7.13 -10.96 20.94
N GLN A 669 6.24 -11.21 21.89
CA GLN A 669 6.43 -10.88 23.31
C GLN A 669 6.35 -12.09 24.24
N GLY A 670 5.96 -13.27 23.68
CA GLY A 670 5.67 -14.45 24.47
C GLY A 670 4.41 -14.33 25.33
N CYS A 671 4.21 -15.28 26.21
CA CYS A 671 3.08 -15.28 27.12
C CYS A 671 3.26 -14.23 28.22
N GLN A 672 2.22 -13.39 28.42
CA GLN A 672 2.20 -12.33 29.42
C GLN A 672 1.33 -12.75 30.62
N PRO A 673 1.92 -13.09 31.79
CA PRO A 673 1.11 -13.45 32.98
C PRO A 673 0.49 -12.19 33.60
N GLY A 674 -0.66 -12.37 34.23
CA GLY A 674 -1.33 -11.26 34.93
C GLY A 674 -2.84 -11.43 35.07
N THR A 675 -3.48 -10.39 35.60
CA THR A 675 -4.93 -10.24 35.63
C THR A 675 -5.35 -9.25 34.56
N PHE A 676 -6.30 -9.63 33.74
CA PHE A 676 -6.74 -8.84 32.57
C PHE A 676 -8.25 -8.68 32.56
N ARG A 677 -8.73 -7.68 31.81
CA ARG A 677 -10.08 -7.53 31.31
C ARG A 677 -10.07 -7.06 29.88
N ILE A 678 -11.13 -7.29 29.14
CA ILE A 678 -11.31 -6.80 27.76
C ILE A 678 -12.48 -5.83 27.76
N ARG A 679 -12.29 -4.68 27.10
CA ARG A 679 -13.35 -3.70 26.88
C ARG A 679 -13.66 -3.57 25.39
N HIS A 680 -14.92 -3.26 25.10
CA HIS A 680 -15.42 -2.97 23.76
C HIS A 680 -16.04 -1.58 23.71
N PHE A 681 -15.78 -0.84 22.63
CA PHE A 681 -16.31 0.50 22.39
C PHE A 681 -17.07 0.50 21.06
N GLY A 682 -18.34 0.86 21.08
CA GLY A 682 -19.18 0.87 19.89
C GLY A 682 -20.15 2.05 19.87
N THR A 683 -20.86 2.19 18.75
CA THR A 683 -21.93 3.16 18.54
C THR A 683 -23.12 2.44 17.92
N ALA A 684 -24.28 2.55 18.53
CA ALA A 684 -25.51 1.96 18.02
C ALA A 684 -26.43 3.02 17.42
N LYS A 685 -27.11 2.67 16.31
CA LYS A 685 -28.07 3.50 15.61
C LYS A 685 -29.49 3.07 15.98
N GLY A 686 -30.18 3.88 16.79
CA GLY A 686 -31.58 3.71 17.16
C GLY A 686 -32.49 4.68 16.43
N ILE A 687 -33.80 4.58 16.72
CA ILE A 687 -34.85 5.50 16.20
C ILE A 687 -34.61 6.97 16.59
N HIS A 688 -33.97 7.22 17.72
CA HIS A 688 -33.65 8.56 18.21
C HIS A 688 -32.25 9.06 17.83
N GLY A 689 -31.53 8.34 16.96
CA GLY A 689 -30.18 8.70 16.53
C GLY A 689 -29.12 7.72 16.98
N MET A 690 -27.87 8.16 16.89
CA MET A 690 -26.70 7.39 17.30
C MET A 690 -26.35 7.64 18.76
N HIS A 691 -25.93 6.59 19.47
CA HIS A 691 -25.46 6.68 20.85
C HIS A 691 -24.28 5.74 21.06
N ASP A 692 -23.27 6.26 21.71
CA ASP A 692 -22.09 5.49 22.08
C ASP A 692 -22.41 4.58 23.25
N PHE A 693 -21.74 3.43 23.28
CA PHE A 693 -21.78 2.47 24.37
C PHE A 693 -20.40 1.87 24.60
N GLU A 694 -20.19 1.36 25.77
CA GLU A 694 -19.03 0.57 26.15
C GLU A 694 -19.45 -0.65 26.93
N GLY A 695 -18.61 -1.68 26.90
CA GLY A 695 -18.77 -2.90 27.67
C GLY A 695 -17.42 -3.38 28.20
N GLU A 696 -17.45 -4.12 29.30
CA GLU A 696 -16.26 -4.73 29.87
C GLU A 696 -16.56 -6.14 30.38
N THR A 697 -15.55 -7.03 30.30
CA THR A 697 -15.64 -8.37 30.85
C THR A 697 -15.34 -8.36 32.36
N GLU A 698 -15.74 -9.42 33.04
CA GLU A 698 -15.14 -9.74 34.32
C GLU A 698 -13.62 -9.93 34.16
N ALA A 699 -12.90 -9.70 35.28
CA ALA A 699 -11.47 -9.90 35.32
C ALA A 699 -11.13 -11.41 35.29
N PHE A 700 -10.09 -11.75 34.51
CA PHE A 700 -9.60 -13.12 34.38
C PHE A 700 -8.07 -13.17 34.52
N ARG A 701 -7.54 -14.33 34.80
CA ARG A 701 -6.09 -14.53 35.02
C ARG A 701 -5.47 -15.29 33.87
N VAL A 702 -4.29 -14.86 33.45
CA VAL A 702 -3.40 -15.59 32.53
C VAL A 702 -2.21 -16.11 33.33
N LEU A 703 -1.94 -17.39 33.18
CA LEU A 703 -0.83 -18.10 33.82
C LEU A 703 0.08 -18.65 32.72
N CYS A 704 1.31 -18.20 32.69
CA CYS A 704 2.37 -18.70 31.82
C CYS A 704 3.11 -19.85 32.53
#